data_18a2a401546b68f6e47fa9f63ad4c4ed
#
_entry.id   18a2a401546b68f6e47fa9f63ad4c4ed
#
_cell.length_a   1.000
_cell.length_b   1.000
_cell.length_c   1.000
_cell.angle_alpha   90.00
_cell.angle_beta   90.00
_cell.angle_gamma   90.00
#
_symmetry.space_group_name_H-M   'P 1'
#
loop_
_entity.id
_entity.type
_entity.pdbx_description
1 polymer ?
#
loop_
_entity_poly.entity_id
_entity_poly.type
_entity_poly.pdbx_seq_one_letter_code
_entity_poly.pdbx_strand_id
1 'polypeptide(L)'
;MRPLRPLSPALSIGLVSVLALLGAGSVAARKLESNAPTEQLVEVVVTLPQAPLARAVTDDRLLAAARKPHALDVRVPAAVSYLRTLASAQRRLQARLARTIPTARVRWHYGVVLDGVSVVLPRAQLSRLRALRGVTVWPNVTYHALAASGHRGNAGALLNRTPSLIGATTIWGPQLATAGQGMKIAILDDGIDQTHPFFNPSGFAYPPGFPKGNTAFTTPKVIVARSFPSPSTSWKYAARPFDPDYSDHGTHVAGIAAGDNGTIANGPRGRVRVSGIAPRAYLGNYKVLTVPTSDVGLDGNAPEIAKGIDQAVADGMNVINLSLGEVEIEPSRDIVVQALDNAAAAGVVSAVAAGNDYDVAGHGTIGSPANAPDTIAVAASSEGGNGEPADEIAYFSSAGPTPISLLLKPDVTAPGESVLSSIPNGGWDVWDGTSMAAPHVAGAAALLMQRHPTWTPEQVKSALESTGDPVHVVGTHTEVTASREGGGRIDLVQADDPLLFTDPTSLTWGLVRRGFAGTKHLLVSDAGGGPDPWSVSIAEQSAPTGVRLTPSSATVTPGTSLGISLRVARSAVQGDANGFVLLSRDGETRRVPFWFHVEVPRLGRDAYTTLTHPGVYRGDTAHGPSRVTTYRYPDRG
;
A
#
# COMPACT_ATOMS: atom_id res chain seq x y z
N MET A 1 -24.45 57.91 1.08
CA MET A 1 -23.25 58.40 0.36
C MET A 1 -22.75 57.28 -0.57
N ARG A 2 -22.39 57.60 -1.79
CA ARG A 2 -22.27 56.71 -2.94
C ARG A 2 -21.11 55.68 -2.82
N PRO A 3 -21.20 54.51 -3.50
CA PRO A 3 -20.16 53.49 -3.51
C PRO A 3 -19.12 53.72 -4.64
N LEU A 4 -17.86 53.36 -4.41
CA LEU A 4 -16.81 53.35 -5.40
C LEU A 4 -16.66 51.96 -6.02
N ARG A 5 -16.54 51.94 -7.34
CA ARG A 5 -16.36 50.76 -8.23
C ARG A 5 -14.87 50.36 -8.31
N PRO A 6 -14.57 49.06 -8.61
CA PRO A 6 -13.20 48.61 -8.77
C PRO A 6 -12.65 48.84 -10.21
N LEU A 7 -11.34 49.10 -10.29
CA LEU A 7 -10.56 49.23 -11.53
C LEU A 7 -9.87 47.91 -11.85
N SER A 8 -10.01 47.48 -13.10
CA SER A 8 -9.26 46.36 -13.69
C SER A 8 -7.87 46.84 -14.15
N PRO A 9 -6.83 46.01 -14.12
CA PRO A 9 -5.58 46.29 -14.85
C PRO A 9 -5.55 45.56 -16.20
N ALA A 10 -5.15 46.34 -17.21
CA ALA A 10 -4.95 45.94 -18.59
C ALA A 10 -3.60 45.26 -18.82
N LEU A 11 -3.59 44.32 -19.73
CA LEU A 11 -2.44 43.67 -20.33
C LEU A 11 -1.54 44.68 -21.08
N SER A 12 -0.24 44.59 -20.87
CA SER A 12 0.76 45.27 -21.73
C SER A 12 1.74 44.25 -22.31
N ILE A 13 1.63 44.04 -23.62
CA ILE A 13 2.57 43.25 -24.43
C ILE A 13 3.68 44.20 -24.87
N GLY A 14 4.91 43.90 -24.48
CA GLY A 14 6.10 44.62 -24.92
C GLY A 14 6.88 43.83 -25.98
N LEU A 15 6.87 44.37 -27.20
CA LEU A 15 7.66 43.90 -28.34
C LEU A 15 9.08 44.53 -28.24
N VAL A 16 10.14 43.71 -28.24
CA VAL A 16 11.53 44.20 -28.32
C VAL A 16 12.13 43.78 -29.66
N SER A 17 12.47 44.77 -30.43
CA SER A 17 13.13 44.67 -31.75
C SER A 17 14.63 44.46 -31.59
N VAL A 18 15.20 43.54 -32.37
CA VAL A 18 16.62 43.25 -32.47
C VAL A 18 17.27 44.18 -33.51
N LEU A 19 18.29 44.95 -33.13
CA LEU A 19 19.18 45.65 -34.06
C LEU A 19 20.51 44.87 -34.15
N ALA A 20 20.87 44.47 -35.35
CA ALA A 20 22.14 43.84 -35.66
C ALA A 20 23.23 44.90 -35.89
N LEU A 21 24.39 44.73 -35.27
CA LEU A 21 25.64 45.43 -35.60
C LEU A 21 26.73 44.41 -35.91
N LEU A 22 27.22 44.48 -37.14
CA LEU A 22 28.35 43.71 -37.65
C LEU A 22 29.66 44.30 -37.11
N GLY A 23 30.46 43.47 -36.45
CA GLY A 23 31.85 43.77 -36.11
C GLY A 23 32.69 42.52 -36.37
N ALA A 24 33.59 42.60 -37.35
CA ALA A 24 34.54 41.54 -37.70
C ALA A 24 35.66 41.47 -36.67
N GLY A 25 35.81 40.31 -36.04
CA GLY A 25 36.93 40.00 -35.15
C GLY A 25 37.24 38.51 -35.19
N SER A 26 38.48 38.17 -35.43
CA SER A 26 39.09 36.87 -35.68
C SER A 26 38.54 35.70 -34.87
N VAL A 27 38.10 34.65 -35.56
CA VAL A 27 37.65 33.37 -35.02
C VAL A 27 38.85 32.54 -34.60
N ALA A 28 39.11 32.47 -33.30
CA ALA A 28 39.87 31.36 -32.71
C ALA A 28 38.90 30.15 -32.62
N ALA A 29 39.16 29.12 -33.38
CA ALA A 29 38.39 27.89 -33.34
C ALA A 29 38.50 27.23 -31.94
N ARG A 30 37.50 27.47 -31.08
CA ARG A 30 37.29 26.72 -29.87
C ARG A 30 36.74 25.34 -30.30
N LYS A 31 37.55 24.30 -30.07
CA LYS A 31 37.16 22.90 -30.18
C LYS A 31 35.85 22.71 -29.42
N LEU A 32 34.75 22.49 -30.12
CA LEU A 32 33.51 21.98 -29.53
C LEU A 32 33.85 20.60 -29.02
N GLU A 33 34.07 20.47 -27.73
CA GLU A 33 33.95 19.17 -27.08
C GLU A 33 32.51 18.70 -27.31
N SER A 34 32.37 17.65 -28.09
CA SER A 34 31.11 16.97 -28.28
C SER A 34 30.70 16.39 -26.91
N ASN A 35 29.80 17.06 -26.21
CA ASN A 35 29.05 16.41 -25.15
C ASN A 35 28.26 15.27 -25.82
N ALA A 36 28.84 14.08 -25.89
CA ALA A 36 28.09 12.89 -26.13
C ALA A 36 26.94 12.84 -25.08
N PRO A 37 25.70 12.62 -25.46
CA PRO A 37 24.61 12.54 -24.50
C PRO A 37 25.00 11.53 -23.43
N THR A 38 25.05 11.97 -22.17
CA THR A 38 25.34 11.09 -21.04
C THR A 38 24.32 9.95 -21.12
N GLU A 39 24.81 8.74 -21.34
CA GLU A 39 23.94 7.58 -21.58
C GLU A 39 23.07 7.35 -20.35
N GLN A 40 21.75 7.55 -20.49
CA GLN A 40 20.80 7.47 -19.40
C GLN A 40 20.83 6.07 -18.78
N LEU A 41 21.27 5.96 -17.53
CA LEU A 41 21.23 4.72 -16.76
C LEU A 41 19.82 4.47 -16.26
N VAL A 42 19.42 3.20 -16.24
CA VAL A 42 18.18 2.72 -15.64
C VAL A 42 18.49 1.55 -14.72
N GLU A 43 17.75 1.43 -13.63
CA GLU A 43 17.75 0.25 -12.77
C GLU A 43 16.47 -0.54 -13.00
N VAL A 44 16.57 -1.87 -13.04
CA VAL A 44 15.44 -2.81 -13.18
C VAL A 44 15.67 -4.03 -12.30
N VAL A 45 14.60 -4.69 -11.87
CA VAL A 45 14.69 -5.99 -11.20
C VAL A 45 14.62 -7.09 -12.25
N VAL A 46 15.48 -8.08 -12.09
CA VAL A 46 15.53 -9.29 -12.96
C VAL A 46 15.34 -10.49 -12.06
N THR A 47 14.20 -11.18 -12.21
CA THR A 47 13.91 -12.39 -11.44
C THR A 47 14.19 -13.66 -12.19
N LEU A 48 14.53 -14.72 -11.46
CA LEU A 48 14.70 -16.08 -11.90
C LEU A 48 13.44 -16.90 -11.63
N PRO A 49 13.24 -18.05 -12.30
CA PRO A 49 12.01 -18.82 -12.18
C PRO A 49 11.88 -19.64 -10.89
N GLN A 50 12.94 -19.73 -10.08
CA GLN A 50 12.90 -20.46 -8.82
C GLN A 50 12.12 -19.68 -7.76
N ALA A 51 11.32 -20.39 -6.95
CA ALA A 51 10.56 -19.77 -5.88
C ALA A 51 11.49 -19.08 -4.86
N PRO A 52 11.16 -17.87 -4.38
CA PRO A 52 11.86 -17.26 -3.25
C PRO A 52 11.62 -18.07 -1.97
N LEU A 53 12.46 -17.87 -0.94
CA LEU A 53 12.36 -18.62 0.30
C LEU A 53 10.96 -18.52 0.94
N ALA A 54 10.34 -17.35 0.92
CA ALA A 54 9.02 -17.08 1.48
C ALA A 54 7.91 -17.96 0.88
N ARG A 55 7.99 -18.27 -0.42
CA ARG A 55 7.08 -19.22 -1.06
C ARG A 55 7.53 -20.68 -0.87
N ALA A 56 8.82 -20.94 -0.95
CA ALA A 56 9.33 -22.31 -0.84
C ALA A 56 9.00 -22.96 0.53
N VAL A 57 8.93 -22.17 1.61
CA VAL A 57 8.57 -22.68 2.95
C VAL A 57 7.12 -23.16 3.08
N THR A 58 6.24 -22.79 2.15
CA THR A 58 4.85 -23.28 2.10
C THR A 58 4.74 -24.66 1.45
N ASP A 59 5.62 -24.94 0.50
CA ASP A 59 5.51 -26.11 -0.38
C ASP A 59 6.52 -27.21 -0.01
N ASP A 60 7.67 -26.85 0.59
CA ASP A 60 8.76 -27.78 0.93
C ASP A 60 8.80 -28.07 2.44
N ARG A 61 8.46 -29.30 2.81
CA ARG A 61 8.52 -29.80 4.20
C ARG A 61 9.89 -29.65 4.85
N LEU A 62 10.98 -29.69 4.07
CA LEU A 62 12.35 -29.52 4.60
C LEU A 62 12.59 -28.09 5.08
N LEU A 63 11.85 -27.12 4.54
CA LEU A 63 11.92 -25.71 4.91
C LEU A 63 10.94 -25.31 6.02
N ALA A 64 10.05 -26.21 6.44
CA ALA A 64 8.99 -25.91 7.42
C ALA A 64 9.56 -25.35 8.75
N ALA A 65 10.77 -25.77 9.15
CA ALA A 65 11.43 -25.25 10.37
C ALA A 65 11.79 -23.76 10.28
N ALA A 66 11.86 -23.18 9.07
CA ALA A 66 12.09 -21.76 8.87
C ALA A 66 10.83 -20.91 9.11
N ARG A 67 9.64 -21.49 9.01
CA ARG A 67 8.38 -20.82 9.30
C ARG A 67 8.19 -20.69 10.81
N LYS A 68 8.03 -19.46 11.27
CA LYS A 68 7.69 -19.12 12.66
C LYS A 68 6.31 -18.45 12.68
N PRO A 69 5.64 -18.41 13.82
CA PRO A 69 4.48 -17.54 13.94
C PRO A 69 4.86 -16.12 13.50
N HIS A 70 4.15 -15.59 12.51
CA HIS A 70 4.28 -14.22 11.99
C HIS A 70 5.68 -13.79 11.55
N ALA A 71 6.57 -14.70 11.17
CA ALA A 71 7.91 -14.39 10.71
C ALA A 71 8.59 -15.57 10.00
N LEU A 72 9.70 -15.27 9.33
CA LEU A 72 10.58 -16.25 8.72
C LEU A 72 11.94 -16.26 9.42
N ASP A 73 12.42 -17.42 9.84
CA ASP A 73 13.79 -17.59 10.37
C ASP A 73 14.74 -18.04 9.24
N VAL A 74 15.39 -17.07 8.62
CA VAL A 74 16.34 -17.32 7.52
C VAL A 74 17.64 -17.97 7.99
N ARG A 75 17.86 -18.17 9.31
CA ARG A 75 19.11 -18.69 9.91
C ARG A 75 19.07 -20.21 10.10
N VAL A 76 17.92 -20.84 10.01
CA VAL A 76 17.84 -22.30 10.12
C VAL A 76 18.64 -22.96 8.98
N PRO A 77 19.35 -24.09 9.21
CA PRO A 77 20.25 -24.68 8.23
C PRO A 77 19.62 -24.93 6.86
N ALA A 78 18.37 -25.38 6.81
CA ALA A 78 17.65 -25.63 5.56
C ALA A 78 17.44 -24.32 4.76
N ALA A 79 16.97 -23.23 5.42
CA ALA A 79 16.81 -21.93 4.79
C ALA A 79 18.16 -21.37 4.28
N VAL A 80 19.21 -21.47 5.07
CA VAL A 80 20.57 -21.06 4.65
C VAL A 80 21.03 -21.84 3.41
N SER A 81 20.80 -23.16 3.37
CA SER A 81 21.13 -24.00 2.23
C SER A 81 20.34 -23.58 0.98
N TYR A 82 19.03 -23.35 1.14
CA TYR A 82 18.16 -22.90 0.07
C TYR A 82 18.60 -21.54 -0.50
N LEU A 83 18.85 -20.56 0.36
CA LEU A 83 19.35 -19.23 -0.04
C LEU A 83 20.70 -19.29 -0.76
N ARG A 84 21.59 -20.23 -0.37
CA ARG A 84 22.85 -20.48 -1.11
C ARG A 84 22.59 -21.01 -2.52
N THR A 85 21.56 -21.82 -2.72
CA THR A 85 21.16 -22.32 -4.04
C THR A 85 20.67 -21.17 -4.91
N LEU A 86 19.79 -20.29 -4.41
CA LEU A 86 19.34 -19.09 -5.11
C LEU A 86 20.53 -18.18 -5.46
N ALA A 87 21.39 -17.88 -4.47
CA ALA A 87 22.59 -17.06 -4.69
C ALA A 87 23.52 -17.65 -5.75
N SER A 88 23.60 -18.99 -5.88
CA SER A 88 24.39 -19.64 -6.93
C SER A 88 23.78 -19.44 -8.32
N ALA A 89 22.45 -19.49 -8.44
CA ALA A 89 21.74 -19.18 -9.69
C ALA A 89 21.93 -17.70 -10.09
N GLN A 90 21.83 -16.79 -9.13
CA GLN A 90 22.04 -15.35 -9.34
C GLN A 90 23.49 -15.03 -9.76
N ARG A 91 24.50 -15.70 -9.19
CA ARG A 91 25.90 -15.57 -9.65
C ARG A 91 26.08 -16.04 -11.10
N ARG A 92 25.40 -17.13 -11.52
CA ARG A 92 25.42 -17.57 -12.93
C ARG A 92 24.78 -16.53 -13.85
N LEU A 93 23.66 -15.90 -13.41
CA LEU A 93 23.04 -14.79 -14.14
C LEU A 93 24.01 -13.60 -14.24
N GLN A 94 24.64 -13.20 -13.15
CA GLN A 94 25.62 -12.11 -13.15
C GLN A 94 26.80 -12.37 -14.11
N ALA A 95 27.35 -13.59 -14.12
CA ALA A 95 28.41 -13.98 -15.06
C ALA A 95 27.91 -13.97 -16.52
N ARG A 96 26.65 -14.31 -16.76
CA ARG A 96 26.04 -14.22 -18.10
C ARG A 96 25.87 -12.74 -18.51
N LEU A 97 25.38 -11.88 -17.62
CA LEU A 97 25.26 -10.43 -17.85
C LEU A 97 26.61 -9.81 -18.20
N ALA A 98 27.66 -10.11 -17.45
CA ALA A 98 29.02 -9.60 -17.72
C ALA A 98 29.53 -9.94 -19.12
N ARG A 99 29.11 -11.08 -19.71
CA ARG A 99 29.46 -11.46 -21.07
C ARG A 99 28.58 -10.85 -22.16
N THR A 100 27.26 -10.67 -21.86
CA THR A 100 26.28 -10.27 -22.89
C THR A 100 26.01 -8.77 -22.88
N ILE A 101 26.12 -8.13 -21.70
CA ILE A 101 25.89 -6.71 -21.47
C ILE A 101 26.99 -6.20 -20.50
N PRO A 102 28.24 -6.02 -20.95
CA PRO A 102 29.37 -5.69 -20.06
C PRO A 102 29.20 -4.39 -19.23
N THR A 103 28.31 -3.50 -19.67
CA THR A 103 27.97 -2.26 -18.96
C THR A 103 26.97 -2.48 -17.83
N ALA A 104 26.27 -3.62 -17.78
CA ALA A 104 25.32 -3.93 -16.72
C ALA A 104 26.04 -4.22 -15.40
N ARG A 105 25.51 -3.67 -14.31
CA ARG A 105 26.04 -3.87 -12.96
C ARG A 105 24.93 -4.39 -12.05
N VAL A 106 25.15 -5.54 -11.42
CA VAL A 106 24.27 -6.08 -10.37
C VAL A 106 24.52 -5.26 -9.10
N ARG A 107 23.44 -4.82 -8.48
CA ARG A 107 23.49 -3.98 -7.29
C ARG A 107 22.91 -4.69 -6.07
N TRP A 108 21.67 -5.17 -6.15
CA TRP A 108 21.02 -5.91 -5.09
C TRP A 108 20.81 -7.37 -5.47
N HIS A 109 20.86 -8.22 -4.47
CA HIS A 109 20.42 -9.60 -4.53
C HIS A 109 19.18 -9.76 -3.68
N TYR A 110 18.18 -10.46 -4.18
CA TYR A 110 16.95 -10.83 -3.47
C TYR A 110 16.94 -12.34 -3.29
N GLY A 111 16.40 -12.84 -2.20
CA GLY A 111 16.33 -14.28 -1.99
C GLY A 111 15.20 -14.69 -1.07
N VAL A 112 14.64 -13.73 -0.32
CA VAL A 112 13.63 -14.02 0.70
C VAL A 112 12.23 -13.88 0.11
N VAL A 113 11.87 -12.69 -0.38
CA VAL A 113 10.56 -12.45 -1.00
C VAL A 113 10.60 -12.50 -2.54
N LEU A 114 11.77 -12.46 -3.15
CA LEU A 114 11.99 -12.60 -4.59
C LEU A 114 13.22 -13.49 -4.83
N ASP A 115 13.32 -14.17 -5.99
CA ASP A 115 14.57 -14.74 -6.46
C ASP A 115 15.08 -13.93 -7.64
N GLY A 116 16.13 -13.13 -7.44
CA GLY A 116 16.62 -12.26 -8.50
C GLY A 116 17.67 -11.25 -8.07
N VAL A 117 17.93 -10.32 -8.98
CA VAL A 117 18.91 -9.24 -8.79
C VAL A 117 18.36 -7.91 -9.31
N SER A 118 18.76 -6.78 -8.73
CA SER A 118 18.63 -5.50 -9.43
C SER A 118 19.83 -5.27 -10.33
N VAL A 119 19.57 -4.67 -11.48
CA VAL A 119 20.58 -4.44 -12.52
C VAL A 119 20.51 -2.99 -12.98
N VAL A 120 21.62 -2.27 -12.84
CA VAL A 120 21.82 -0.94 -13.40
C VAL A 120 22.51 -1.07 -14.75
N LEU A 121 21.93 -0.49 -15.80
CA LEU A 121 22.47 -0.55 -17.15
C LEU A 121 22.03 0.67 -17.97
N PRO A 122 22.74 0.97 -19.10
CA PRO A 122 22.27 1.97 -20.06
C PRO A 122 20.89 1.62 -20.62
N ARG A 123 20.00 2.60 -20.71
CA ARG A 123 18.64 2.41 -21.25
C ARG A 123 18.63 1.73 -22.61
N ALA A 124 19.61 2.07 -23.48
CA ALA A 124 19.75 1.47 -24.81
C ALA A 124 20.00 -0.06 -24.78
N GLN A 125 20.48 -0.61 -23.67
CA GLN A 125 20.75 -2.04 -23.50
C GLN A 125 19.57 -2.83 -22.93
N LEU A 126 18.47 -2.18 -22.56
CA LEU A 126 17.32 -2.81 -21.91
C LEU A 126 16.67 -3.89 -22.80
N SER A 127 16.62 -3.68 -24.12
CA SER A 127 16.12 -4.68 -25.08
C SER A 127 16.95 -5.96 -25.08
N ARG A 128 18.27 -5.84 -24.94
CA ARG A 128 19.19 -7.01 -24.83
C ARG A 128 18.95 -7.78 -23.53
N LEU A 129 18.71 -7.05 -22.43
CA LEU A 129 18.39 -7.66 -21.15
C LEU A 129 17.08 -8.45 -21.23
N ARG A 130 16.03 -7.85 -21.82
CA ARG A 130 14.72 -8.49 -22.02
C ARG A 130 14.76 -9.71 -22.94
N ALA A 131 15.72 -9.78 -23.85
CA ALA A 131 15.93 -10.92 -24.75
C ALA A 131 16.61 -12.13 -24.08
N LEU A 132 17.08 -12.01 -22.84
CA LEU A 132 17.69 -13.13 -22.12
C LEU A 132 16.63 -14.16 -21.74
N ARG A 133 16.85 -15.41 -22.13
CA ARG A 133 15.95 -16.52 -21.78
C ARG A 133 16.05 -16.88 -20.30
N GLY A 134 14.94 -17.30 -19.70
CA GLY A 134 14.88 -17.81 -18.32
C GLY A 134 15.01 -16.72 -17.26
N VAL A 135 14.67 -15.48 -17.60
CA VAL A 135 14.56 -14.36 -16.67
C VAL A 135 13.30 -13.55 -16.99
N THR A 136 12.75 -12.91 -15.97
CA THR A 136 11.72 -11.86 -16.12
C THR A 136 12.33 -10.52 -15.76
N VAL A 137 12.12 -9.50 -16.59
CA VAL A 137 12.62 -8.15 -16.37
C VAL A 137 11.44 -7.25 -15.99
N TRP A 138 11.46 -6.73 -14.77
CA TRP A 138 10.41 -5.90 -14.21
C TRP A 138 10.71 -4.42 -14.46
N PRO A 139 9.69 -3.61 -14.77
CA PRO A 139 9.88 -2.17 -14.92
C PRO A 139 10.31 -1.55 -13.60
N ASN A 140 11.09 -0.47 -13.69
CA ASN A 140 11.29 0.41 -12.55
C ASN A 140 10.14 1.42 -12.51
N VAL A 141 9.49 1.51 -11.36
CA VAL A 141 8.39 2.42 -11.07
C VAL A 141 8.80 3.28 -9.90
N THR A 142 8.44 4.55 -9.93
CA THR A 142 8.65 5.49 -8.83
C THR A 142 7.39 5.55 -7.98
N TYR A 143 7.57 5.49 -6.68
CA TYR A 143 6.53 5.60 -5.66
C TYR A 143 6.76 6.85 -4.83
N HIS A 144 5.67 7.47 -4.40
CA HIS A 144 5.65 8.71 -3.65
C HIS A 144 5.11 8.49 -2.23
N ALA A 145 5.55 9.27 -1.26
CA ALA A 145 4.87 9.33 0.03
C ALA A 145 3.44 9.87 -0.14
N LEU A 146 2.46 9.22 0.49
CA LEU A 146 1.04 9.58 0.34
C LEU A 146 0.59 10.51 1.47
N ALA A 147 1.22 11.69 1.60
CA ALA A 147 0.72 12.78 2.43
C ALA A 147 -0.28 13.62 1.63
N ALA A 148 -1.46 13.88 2.20
CA ALA A 148 -2.38 14.83 1.61
C ALA A 148 -1.84 16.24 1.84
N SER A 149 -1.68 17.02 0.77
CA SER A 149 -1.15 18.36 0.83
C SER A 149 -2.12 19.33 1.54
N GLY A 150 -1.74 19.83 2.72
CA GLY A 150 -2.00 21.22 3.04
C GLY A 150 -3.34 21.64 3.61
N HIS A 151 -4.15 20.78 4.22
CA HIS A 151 -5.19 21.26 5.12
C HIS A 151 -4.72 21.10 6.57
N ARG A 152 -4.17 22.17 7.14
CA ARG A 152 -4.13 22.34 8.61
C ARG A 152 -5.58 22.52 9.06
N GLY A 153 -6.29 21.40 9.17
CA GLY A 153 -7.66 21.41 9.64
C GLY A 153 -7.75 22.07 11.02
N ASN A 154 -8.78 22.87 11.24
CA ASN A 154 -9.14 23.39 12.56
C ASN A 154 -9.63 22.29 13.52
N ALA A 155 -9.64 21.04 13.08
CA ALA A 155 -10.02 19.89 13.87
C ALA A 155 -8.98 19.58 14.96
N GLY A 156 -9.41 19.06 16.08
CA GLY A 156 -8.54 18.77 17.24
C GLY A 156 -7.51 17.71 16.90
N ALA A 157 -6.30 17.89 17.36
CA ALA A 157 -5.23 16.91 17.25
C ALA A 157 -5.61 15.57 17.90
N LEU A 158 -5.57 14.46 17.18
CA LEU A 158 -6.35 13.28 17.51
C LEU A 158 -5.58 12.03 17.96
N LEU A 159 -4.24 11.96 17.91
CA LEU A 159 -3.52 10.77 18.40
C LEU A 159 -3.67 10.55 19.94
N ASN A 160 -4.28 11.48 20.64
CA ASN A 160 -4.72 11.27 22.01
C ASN A 160 -6.04 10.47 22.12
N ARG A 161 -6.78 10.28 21.03
CA ARG A 161 -8.10 9.63 20.97
C ARG A 161 -8.12 8.41 20.06
N THR A 162 -7.34 8.38 18.97
CA THR A 162 -7.40 7.30 17.96
C THR A 162 -7.14 5.90 18.53
N PRO A 163 -6.24 5.69 19.54
CA PRO A 163 -6.10 4.37 20.14
C PRO A 163 -7.36 3.88 20.85
N SER A 164 -8.10 4.79 21.51
CA SER A 164 -9.37 4.43 22.17
C SER A 164 -10.52 4.31 21.16
N LEU A 165 -10.54 5.12 20.12
CA LEU A 165 -11.56 5.09 19.08
C LEU A 165 -11.61 3.74 18.36
N ILE A 166 -10.47 3.19 18.00
CA ILE A 166 -10.37 1.86 17.38
C ILE A 166 -10.31 0.71 18.40
N GLY A 167 -10.57 0.96 19.67
CA GLY A 167 -10.59 -0.07 20.71
C GLY A 167 -9.23 -0.59 21.17
N ALA A 168 -8.10 -0.03 20.69
CA ALA A 168 -6.77 -0.50 21.04
C ALA A 168 -6.49 -0.46 22.55
N THR A 169 -6.91 0.61 23.23
CA THR A 169 -6.71 0.77 24.68
C THR A 169 -7.40 -0.31 25.50
N THR A 170 -8.49 -0.87 25.01
CA THR A 170 -9.25 -1.95 25.67
C THR A 170 -8.48 -3.26 25.64
N ILE A 171 -7.76 -3.54 24.54
CA ILE A 171 -7.04 -4.80 24.37
C ILE A 171 -5.55 -4.74 24.80
N TRP A 172 -5.03 -3.59 25.23
CA TRP A 172 -3.64 -3.46 25.70
C TRP A 172 -3.33 -4.29 26.96
N GLY A 173 -4.33 -4.72 27.70
CA GLY A 173 -4.21 -5.46 28.93
C GLY A 173 -3.61 -4.67 30.09
N PRO A 174 -3.56 -5.29 31.28
CA PRO A 174 -2.98 -4.66 32.47
C PRO A 174 -1.51 -4.27 32.24
N GLN A 175 -1.13 -3.05 32.62
CA GLN A 175 0.24 -2.53 32.49
C GLN A 175 0.81 -2.64 31.06
N LEU A 176 -0.04 -2.58 30.03
CA LEU A 176 0.31 -2.71 28.61
C LEU A 176 0.91 -4.09 28.24
N ALA A 177 0.52 -5.15 28.93
CA ALA A 177 1.09 -6.49 28.73
C ALA A 177 0.81 -7.06 27.31
N THR A 178 -0.29 -6.60 26.68
CA THR A 178 -0.69 -6.98 25.32
C THR A 178 -0.69 -5.80 24.34
N ALA A 179 0.10 -4.77 24.62
CA ALA A 179 0.21 -3.57 23.80
C ALA A 179 1.30 -3.64 22.71
N GLY A 180 1.50 -4.82 22.10
CA GLY A 180 2.49 -5.07 21.04
C GLY A 180 3.83 -5.59 21.55
N GLN A 181 3.94 -6.02 22.82
CA GLN A 181 5.19 -6.49 23.39
C GLN A 181 5.77 -7.68 22.60
N GLY A 182 7.05 -7.55 22.19
CA GLY A 182 7.74 -8.56 21.39
C GLY A 182 7.48 -8.46 19.89
N MET A 183 6.44 -7.76 19.46
CA MET A 183 6.14 -7.55 18.05
C MET A 183 7.07 -6.50 17.42
N LYS A 184 7.32 -6.64 16.13
CA LYS A 184 8.24 -5.81 15.36
C LYS A 184 7.55 -5.27 14.11
N ILE A 185 7.46 -3.94 14.01
CA ILE A 185 6.82 -3.24 12.88
C ILE A 185 7.92 -2.59 12.04
N ALA A 186 8.01 -2.96 10.76
CA ALA A 186 8.87 -2.32 9.78
C ALA A 186 8.17 -1.12 9.16
N ILE A 187 8.79 0.04 9.22
CA ILE A 187 8.36 1.26 8.52
C ILE A 187 9.24 1.40 7.27
N LEU A 188 8.64 1.22 6.10
CA LEU A 188 9.29 1.39 4.81
C LEU A 188 8.92 2.78 4.27
N ASP A 189 9.79 3.77 4.51
CA ASP A 189 9.48 5.17 4.30
C ASP A 189 10.74 6.02 4.05
N ASP A 190 10.72 7.32 4.39
CA ASP A 190 11.84 8.25 4.25
C ASP A 190 12.84 8.25 5.42
N GLY A 191 12.58 7.45 6.46
CA GLY A 191 13.43 7.29 7.64
C GLY A 191 12.72 7.64 8.96
N ILE A 192 13.39 7.34 10.09
CA ILE A 192 12.86 7.61 11.44
C ILE A 192 13.91 8.36 12.26
N ASP A 193 13.53 9.45 12.93
CA ASP A 193 14.31 10.04 14.01
C ASP A 193 14.19 9.17 15.28
N GLN A 194 15.08 8.23 15.42
CA GLN A 194 15.11 7.31 16.57
C GLN A 194 15.42 8.00 17.91
N THR A 195 15.78 9.28 17.89
CA THR A 195 16.07 10.08 19.09
C THR A 195 14.87 10.85 19.60
N HIS A 196 13.77 10.86 18.84
CA HIS A 196 12.54 11.55 19.22
C HIS A 196 12.00 11.00 20.56
N PRO A 197 11.54 11.87 21.50
CA PRO A 197 11.00 11.44 22.80
C PRO A 197 9.85 10.43 22.73
N PHE A 198 9.15 10.35 21.60
CA PHE A 198 8.08 9.38 21.37
C PHE A 198 8.60 7.95 21.14
N PHE A 199 9.91 7.77 20.99
CA PHE A 199 10.59 6.49 20.84
C PHE A 199 11.60 6.26 21.98
N ASN A 200 11.20 6.62 23.21
CA ASN A 200 12.05 6.48 24.37
C ASN A 200 12.41 5.00 24.62
N PRO A 201 13.71 4.62 24.63
CA PRO A 201 14.11 3.24 24.80
C PRO A 201 13.95 2.69 26.22
N SER A 202 13.54 3.51 27.20
CA SER A 202 13.37 3.08 28.58
C SER A 202 12.32 1.95 28.68
N GLY A 203 12.71 0.86 29.33
CA GLY A 203 11.86 -0.33 29.46
C GLY A 203 11.85 -1.24 28.23
N PHE A 204 12.72 -0.98 27.25
CA PHE A 204 13.01 -1.87 26.14
C PHE A 204 14.43 -2.45 26.28
N ALA A 205 14.63 -3.64 25.72
CA ALA A 205 15.93 -4.26 25.50
C ALA A 205 15.97 -4.78 24.07
N TYR A 206 17.15 -4.82 23.47
CA TYR A 206 17.28 -5.44 22.15
C TYR A 206 16.86 -6.91 22.20
N PRO A 207 15.95 -7.35 21.35
CA PRO A 207 15.63 -8.77 21.25
C PRO A 207 16.82 -9.56 20.67
N PRO A 208 16.87 -10.90 20.87
CA PRO A 208 17.96 -11.72 20.36
C PRO A 208 18.18 -11.53 18.85
N GLY A 209 19.45 -11.27 18.46
CA GLY A 209 19.85 -11.04 17.07
C GLY A 209 19.70 -9.61 16.57
N PHE A 210 19.40 -8.67 17.46
CA PHE A 210 19.37 -7.22 17.19
C PHE A 210 20.41 -6.50 18.04
N PRO A 211 20.81 -5.27 17.66
CA PRO A 211 20.31 -4.45 16.55
C PRO A 211 20.81 -4.91 15.18
N LYS A 212 20.15 -4.42 14.08
CA LYS A 212 20.53 -4.71 12.71
C LYS A 212 20.68 -3.44 11.87
N GLY A 213 21.47 -3.55 10.79
CA GLY A 213 21.75 -2.43 9.89
C GLY A 213 22.80 -1.47 10.44
N ASN A 214 22.60 -0.16 10.29
CA ASN A 214 23.48 0.86 10.82
C ASN A 214 23.16 1.14 12.30
N THR A 215 23.95 0.55 13.20
CA THR A 215 23.68 0.59 14.64
C THR A 215 23.82 1.97 15.27
N ALA A 216 24.43 2.94 14.59
CA ALA A 216 24.46 4.34 15.03
C ALA A 216 23.08 5.02 15.00
N PHE A 217 22.11 4.43 14.27
CA PHE A 217 20.74 4.91 14.14
C PHE A 217 19.73 3.95 14.78
N THR A 218 20.16 3.11 15.73
CA THR A 218 19.26 2.20 16.45
C THR A 218 19.22 2.53 17.93
N THR A 219 18.10 2.18 18.55
CA THR A 219 17.89 2.18 20.01
C THR A 219 17.20 0.88 20.40
N PRO A 220 17.09 0.52 21.69
CA PRO A 220 16.27 -0.63 22.10
C PRO A 220 14.79 -0.56 21.66
N LYS A 221 14.28 0.60 21.26
CA LYS A 221 12.95 0.79 20.68
C LYS A 221 12.97 0.67 19.14
N VAL A 222 13.93 1.33 18.47
CA VAL A 222 14.13 1.27 17.01
C VAL A 222 15.29 0.32 16.73
N ILE A 223 14.98 -0.97 16.56
CA ILE A 223 15.95 -2.08 16.59
C ILE A 223 16.63 -2.39 15.25
N VAL A 224 16.14 -1.80 14.16
CA VAL A 224 16.73 -1.89 12.81
C VAL A 224 16.86 -0.49 12.24
N ALA A 225 17.96 -0.22 11.52
CA ALA A 225 18.12 1.00 10.74
C ALA A 225 18.86 0.70 9.43
N ARG A 226 18.15 0.77 8.31
CA ARG A 226 18.66 0.52 6.97
C ARG A 226 18.29 1.65 6.02
N SER A 227 19.10 1.84 4.98
CA SER A 227 18.77 2.73 3.87
C SER A 227 19.08 2.07 2.53
N PHE A 228 18.24 2.32 1.55
CA PHE A 228 18.30 1.75 0.21
C PHE A 228 18.35 2.88 -0.82
N PRO A 229 19.51 3.60 -0.95
CA PRO A 229 19.60 4.76 -1.83
C PRO A 229 19.44 4.37 -3.30
N SER A 230 18.74 5.17 -4.09
CA SER A 230 18.68 4.99 -5.55
C SER A 230 20.06 5.28 -6.18
N PRO A 231 20.45 4.55 -7.25
CA PRO A 231 21.70 4.86 -7.98
C PRO A 231 21.62 6.18 -8.75
N SER A 232 20.44 6.73 -8.93
CA SER A 232 20.23 8.02 -9.62
C SER A 232 20.31 9.23 -8.69
N THR A 233 20.31 9.03 -7.37
CA THR A 233 20.36 10.14 -6.41
C THR A 233 21.78 10.51 -6.02
N SER A 234 22.04 11.82 -5.97
CA SER A 234 23.25 12.40 -5.36
C SER A 234 22.96 13.03 -4.00
N TRP A 235 21.79 12.79 -3.44
CA TRP A 235 21.36 13.37 -2.17
C TRP A 235 22.27 12.93 -1.02
N LYS A 236 22.76 13.91 -0.26
CA LYS A 236 23.80 13.71 0.80
C LYS A 236 23.39 12.73 1.90
N TYR A 237 22.08 12.58 2.15
CA TYR A 237 21.53 11.70 3.19
C TYR A 237 20.85 10.43 2.64
N ALA A 238 20.92 10.20 1.33
CA ALA A 238 20.28 9.03 0.72
C ALA A 238 20.74 7.71 1.33
N ALA A 239 22.02 7.58 1.68
CA ALA A 239 22.60 6.36 2.30
C ALA A 239 22.48 6.33 3.83
N ARG A 240 21.86 7.33 4.47
CA ARG A 240 21.62 7.37 5.91
C ARG A 240 20.20 6.93 6.24
N PRO A 241 20.00 6.11 7.27
CA PRO A 241 18.66 5.71 7.71
C PRO A 241 17.80 6.87 8.21
N PHE A 242 18.40 7.96 8.65
CA PHE A 242 17.74 9.20 9.06
C PHE A 242 18.24 10.37 8.24
N ASP A 243 17.32 11.18 7.77
CA ASP A 243 17.54 12.40 7.02
C ASP A 243 16.95 13.58 7.82
N PRO A 244 17.81 14.47 8.36
CA PRO A 244 17.31 15.59 9.17
C PRO A 244 16.51 16.63 8.38
N ASP A 245 16.57 16.57 7.03
CA ASP A 245 15.91 17.52 6.14
C ASP A 245 14.56 16.96 5.62
N TYR A 246 14.36 15.59 5.62
CA TYR A 246 13.21 14.97 4.97
C TYR A 246 12.59 13.73 5.68
N SER A 247 13.17 13.21 6.77
CA SER A 247 12.58 12.05 7.47
C SER A 247 11.44 12.43 8.43
N ASP A 248 10.61 13.38 8.04
CA ASP A 248 9.45 13.82 8.80
C ASP A 248 8.25 12.89 8.62
N HIS A 249 8.02 12.40 7.38
CA HIS A 249 6.90 11.51 7.09
C HIS A 249 7.05 10.15 7.79
N GLY A 250 8.16 9.46 7.64
CA GLY A 250 8.40 8.17 8.29
C GLY A 250 8.49 8.27 9.81
N THR A 251 8.97 9.39 10.36
CA THR A 251 8.95 9.64 11.81
C THR A 251 7.51 9.81 12.31
N HIS A 252 6.65 10.50 11.55
CA HIS A 252 5.24 10.68 11.86
C HIS A 252 4.49 9.34 11.85
N VAL A 253 4.65 8.57 10.79
CA VAL A 253 4.08 7.23 10.59
C VAL A 253 4.51 6.25 11.71
N ALA A 254 5.81 6.24 12.05
CA ALA A 254 6.34 5.39 13.13
C ALA A 254 5.71 5.72 14.48
N GLY A 255 5.46 7.00 14.76
CA GLY A 255 4.79 7.46 15.98
C GLY A 255 3.37 6.93 16.11
N ILE A 256 2.60 6.98 15.01
CA ILE A 256 1.23 6.42 14.98
C ILE A 256 1.26 4.91 15.25
N ALA A 257 2.12 4.17 14.56
CA ALA A 257 2.17 2.72 14.69
C ALA A 257 2.56 2.28 16.11
N ALA A 258 3.61 2.88 16.69
CA ALA A 258 4.20 2.35 17.92
C ALA A 258 4.85 3.39 18.85
N GLY A 259 4.47 4.66 18.81
CA GLY A 259 4.95 5.67 19.77
C GLY A 259 4.61 5.29 21.21
N ASP A 260 5.49 5.66 22.15
CA ASP A 260 5.38 5.25 23.55
C ASP A 260 4.16 5.85 24.26
N ASN A 261 3.46 5.02 25.02
CA ASN A 261 2.24 5.40 25.70
C ASN A 261 2.46 6.53 26.72
N GLY A 262 1.55 7.52 26.69
CA GLY A 262 1.53 8.62 27.66
C GLY A 262 2.57 9.71 27.44
N THR A 263 3.26 9.70 26.29
CA THR A 263 4.20 10.76 25.91
C THR A 263 3.48 12.10 25.83
N ILE A 264 4.13 13.17 26.26
CA ILE A 264 3.57 14.53 26.18
C ILE A 264 3.94 15.16 24.83
N ALA A 265 2.96 15.39 24.00
CA ALA A 265 3.10 16.12 22.74
C ALA A 265 2.72 17.59 22.91
N ASN A 266 3.42 18.48 22.22
CA ASN A 266 3.06 19.89 22.08
C ASN A 266 2.23 20.07 20.79
N GLY A 267 0.94 19.77 20.87
CA GLY A 267 0.04 19.94 19.73
C GLY A 267 -0.40 21.40 19.53
N PRO A 268 -1.11 21.68 18.42
CA PRO A 268 -1.59 23.02 18.10
C PRO A 268 -2.49 23.66 19.16
N ARG A 269 -3.17 22.82 19.97
CA ARG A 269 -4.06 23.26 21.07
C ARG A 269 -3.41 23.14 22.47
N GLY A 270 -2.09 22.97 22.53
CA GLY A 270 -1.34 22.83 23.77
C GLY A 270 -0.82 21.42 24.02
N ARG A 271 -0.49 21.15 25.28
CA ARG A 271 0.13 19.88 25.69
C ARG A 271 -0.93 18.79 25.85
N VAL A 272 -0.76 17.71 25.14
CA VAL A 272 -1.65 16.53 25.21
C VAL A 272 -0.83 15.24 25.43
N ARG A 273 -1.44 14.24 26.06
CA ARG A 273 -0.87 12.89 26.16
C ARG A 273 -1.22 12.11 24.91
N VAL A 274 -0.24 11.50 24.28
CA VAL A 274 -0.38 10.68 23.07
C VAL A 274 0.15 9.28 23.28
N SER A 275 -0.26 8.36 22.42
CA SER A 275 0.24 7.00 22.32
C SER A 275 0.13 6.51 20.88
N GLY A 276 1.10 5.76 20.39
CA GLY A 276 0.89 4.92 19.22
C GLY A 276 -0.06 3.75 19.54
N ILE A 277 -0.47 3.04 18.48
CA ILE A 277 -1.45 1.94 18.59
C ILE A 277 -0.86 0.71 19.30
N ALA A 278 0.39 0.36 18.99
CA ALA A 278 1.13 -0.73 19.63
C ALA A 278 2.34 -0.19 20.39
N PRO A 279 2.16 0.54 21.53
CA PRO A 279 3.25 1.30 22.16
C PRO A 279 4.38 0.44 22.71
N ARG A 280 4.18 -0.86 22.88
CA ARG A 280 5.22 -1.80 23.34
C ARG A 280 5.88 -2.57 22.20
N ALA A 281 5.49 -2.35 20.94
CA ALA A 281 6.14 -2.94 19.79
C ALA A 281 7.50 -2.28 19.50
N TYR A 282 8.39 -3.05 18.91
CA TYR A 282 9.65 -2.57 18.35
C TYR A 282 9.42 -1.96 16.96
N LEU A 283 10.25 -1.02 16.59
CA LEU A 283 10.28 -0.41 15.27
C LEU A 283 11.53 -0.83 14.48
N GLY A 284 11.35 -1.04 13.18
CA GLY A 284 12.43 -1.15 12.21
C GLY A 284 12.33 -0.01 11.20
N ASN A 285 13.42 0.72 11.04
CA ASN A 285 13.57 1.82 10.10
C ASN A 285 14.19 1.31 8.79
N TYR A 286 13.42 1.31 7.71
CA TYR A 286 13.82 0.89 6.36
C TYR A 286 13.60 2.08 5.41
N LYS A 287 14.60 2.94 5.28
CA LYS A 287 14.52 4.11 4.40
C LYS A 287 14.62 3.66 2.94
N VAL A 288 13.49 3.66 2.25
CA VAL A 288 13.34 3.30 0.82
C VAL A 288 13.05 4.51 -0.06
N LEU A 289 12.54 5.61 0.52
CA LEU A 289 12.36 6.89 -0.15
C LEU A 289 13.65 7.69 0.01
N THR A 290 14.38 7.92 -1.09
CA THR A 290 15.75 8.45 -1.06
C THR A 290 16.07 9.46 -2.16
N VAL A 291 15.10 9.76 -3.03
CA VAL A 291 15.25 10.67 -4.16
C VAL A 291 14.45 11.94 -3.89
N PRO A 292 15.11 13.11 -3.68
CA PRO A 292 14.38 14.35 -3.47
C PRO A 292 13.48 14.71 -4.64
N THR A 293 12.25 15.14 -4.34
CA THR A 293 11.30 15.65 -5.33
C THR A 293 11.45 17.16 -5.51
N SER A 294 10.87 17.71 -6.59
CA SER A 294 10.80 19.16 -6.81
C SER A 294 9.81 19.85 -5.87
N ASP A 295 8.84 19.11 -5.35
CA ASP A 295 7.73 19.66 -4.59
C ASP A 295 7.93 19.48 -3.09
N VAL A 296 7.68 18.28 -2.57
CA VAL A 296 7.85 17.99 -1.13
C VAL A 296 8.28 16.53 -0.93
N GLY A 297 9.31 16.29 -0.10
CA GLY A 297 9.65 14.95 0.39
C GLY A 297 10.60 14.17 -0.52
N LEU A 298 10.56 12.85 -0.36
CA LEU A 298 11.42 11.91 -1.06
C LEU A 298 10.58 10.86 -1.78
N ASP A 299 11.03 10.50 -2.99
CA ASP A 299 10.52 9.36 -3.76
C ASP A 299 11.38 8.11 -3.54
N GLY A 300 10.79 6.96 -3.84
CA GLY A 300 11.48 5.66 -3.92
C GLY A 300 11.17 4.94 -5.22
N ASN A 301 12.03 4.02 -5.61
CA ASN A 301 11.79 3.23 -6.80
C ASN A 301 11.54 1.76 -6.44
N ALA A 302 10.88 1.04 -7.33
CA ALA A 302 10.51 -0.35 -7.13
C ALA A 302 11.67 -1.29 -6.69
N PRO A 303 12.92 -1.17 -7.23
CA PRO A 303 14.03 -2.01 -6.77
C PRO A 303 14.41 -1.78 -5.30
N GLU A 304 14.43 -0.52 -4.84
CA GLU A 304 14.76 -0.16 -3.46
C GLU A 304 13.67 -0.62 -2.49
N ILE A 305 12.39 -0.39 -2.84
CA ILE A 305 11.23 -0.79 -2.03
C ILE A 305 11.18 -2.31 -1.91
N ALA A 306 11.30 -3.05 -3.03
CA ALA A 306 11.36 -4.50 -3.01
C ALA A 306 12.54 -5.02 -2.17
N LYS A 307 13.70 -4.31 -2.18
CA LYS A 307 14.83 -4.66 -1.32
C LYS A 307 14.54 -4.38 0.15
N GLY A 308 13.85 -3.30 0.47
CA GLY A 308 13.38 -2.99 1.81
C GLY A 308 12.48 -4.10 2.35
N ILE A 309 11.49 -4.57 1.57
CA ILE A 309 10.60 -5.68 1.92
C ILE A 309 11.41 -6.98 2.12
N ASP A 310 12.30 -7.33 1.19
CA ASP A 310 13.17 -8.52 1.27
C ASP A 310 13.98 -8.52 2.58
N GLN A 311 14.52 -7.36 2.99
CA GLN A 311 15.28 -7.23 4.22
C GLN A 311 14.40 -7.20 5.47
N ALA A 312 13.21 -6.61 5.43
CA ALA A 312 12.28 -6.60 6.56
C ALA A 312 11.87 -8.04 6.94
N VAL A 313 11.51 -8.86 5.94
CA VAL A 313 11.20 -10.28 6.16
C VAL A 313 12.43 -11.05 6.62
N ALA A 314 13.61 -10.83 6.03
CA ALA A 314 14.88 -11.45 6.43
C ALA A 314 15.31 -11.07 7.86
N ASP A 315 15.00 -9.86 8.29
CA ASP A 315 15.29 -9.39 9.64
C ASP A 315 14.32 -9.96 10.69
N GLY A 316 13.21 -10.58 10.25
CA GLY A 316 12.19 -11.18 11.11
C GLY A 316 11.22 -10.16 11.69
N MET A 317 10.89 -9.12 10.89
CA MET A 317 9.79 -8.21 11.20
C MET A 317 8.45 -8.95 11.04
N ASN A 318 7.47 -8.57 11.84
CA ASN A 318 6.16 -9.23 11.89
C ASN A 318 5.12 -8.50 11.04
N VAL A 319 5.22 -7.18 11.01
CA VAL A 319 4.33 -6.29 10.26
C VAL A 319 5.17 -5.35 9.41
N ILE A 320 4.68 -5.02 8.23
CA ILE A 320 5.23 -4.01 7.33
C ILE A 320 4.20 -2.90 7.16
N ASN A 321 4.61 -1.65 7.29
CA ASN A 321 3.83 -0.47 6.94
C ASN A 321 4.42 0.19 5.69
N LEU A 322 3.56 0.45 4.69
CA LEU A 322 3.89 1.24 3.50
C LEU A 322 2.90 2.40 3.37
N SER A 323 3.35 3.59 3.72
CA SER A 323 2.62 4.84 3.55
C SER A 323 3.06 5.55 2.27
N LEU A 324 3.09 4.80 1.16
CA LEU A 324 3.53 5.23 -0.16
C LEU A 324 2.67 4.60 -1.25
N GLY A 325 2.63 5.22 -2.41
CA GLY A 325 1.85 4.72 -3.53
C GLY A 325 2.18 5.37 -4.87
N GLU A 326 1.56 4.83 -5.91
CA GLU A 326 1.59 5.27 -7.30
C GLU A 326 0.26 4.86 -7.96
N VAL A 327 -0.07 5.43 -9.09
CA VAL A 327 -1.21 5.00 -9.92
C VAL A 327 -1.14 3.49 -10.16
N GLU A 328 -2.29 2.81 -10.16
CA GLU A 328 -2.31 1.36 -10.25
C GLU A 328 -1.51 0.82 -11.44
N ILE A 329 -0.62 -0.10 -11.14
CA ILE A 329 0.03 -0.99 -12.08
C ILE A 329 -0.65 -2.34 -11.98
N GLU A 330 -0.84 -3.01 -13.11
CA GLU A 330 -1.39 -4.36 -13.10
C GLU A 330 -0.56 -5.26 -12.16
N PRO A 331 -1.16 -5.94 -11.15
CA PRO A 331 -0.44 -6.63 -10.07
C PRO A 331 0.62 -7.63 -10.53
N SER A 332 0.36 -8.36 -11.62
CA SER A 332 1.32 -9.33 -12.16
C SER A 332 2.56 -8.67 -12.82
N ARG A 333 2.55 -7.34 -12.96
CA ARG A 333 3.64 -6.54 -13.55
C ARG A 333 4.31 -5.62 -12.53
N ASP A 334 3.88 -5.65 -11.28
CA ASP A 334 4.44 -4.86 -10.20
C ASP A 334 5.28 -5.73 -9.27
N ILE A 335 6.59 -5.48 -9.24
CA ILE A 335 7.52 -6.25 -8.43
C ILE A 335 7.34 -5.99 -6.92
N VAL A 336 6.82 -4.82 -6.54
CA VAL A 336 6.53 -4.48 -5.14
C VAL A 336 5.34 -5.30 -4.65
N VAL A 337 4.28 -5.41 -5.47
CA VAL A 337 3.13 -6.29 -5.20
C VAL A 337 3.59 -7.73 -5.04
N GLN A 338 4.43 -8.25 -5.96
CA GLN A 338 4.96 -9.61 -5.84
C GLN A 338 5.77 -9.83 -4.55
N ALA A 339 6.53 -8.82 -4.12
CA ALA A 339 7.30 -8.89 -2.88
C ALA A 339 6.38 -8.92 -1.64
N LEU A 340 5.28 -8.16 -1.65
CA LEU A 340 4.30 -8.10 -0.55
C LEU A 340 3.48 -9.39 -0.44
N ASP A 341 2.98 -9.95 -1.55
CA ASP A 341 2.27 -11.24 -1.56
C ASP A 341 3.18 -12.38 -1.05
N ASN A 342 4.47 -12.32 -1.38
CA ASN A 342 5.44 -13.28 -0.84
C ASN A 342 5.78 -13.01 0.64
N ALA A 343 5.72 -11.77 1.12
CA ALA A 343 5.85 -11.47 2.55
C ALA A 343 4.66 -12.02 3.34
N ALA A 344 3.43 -11.93 2.81
CA ALA A 344 2.25 -12.56 3.41
C ALA A 344 2.41 -14.09 3.49
N ALA A 345 2.91 -14.75 2.44
CA ALA A 345 3.21 -16.18 2.47
C ALA A 345 4.26 -16.55 3.55
N ALA A 346 5.15 -15.62 3.92
CA ALA A 346 6.10 -15.77 5.03
C ALA A 346 5.47 -15.51 6.41
N GLY A 347 4.19 -15.15 6.50
CA GLY A 347 3.48 -14.86 7.73
C GLY A 347 3.53 -13.39 8.17
N VAL A 348 3.99 -12.47 7.32
CA VAL A 348 4.11 -11.04 7.61
C VAL A 348 2.86 -10.31 7.12
N VAL A 349 2.22 -9.52 8.00
CA VAL A 349 1.09 -8.67 7.62
C VAL A 349 1.60 -7.36 7.05
N SER A 350 1.05 -6.91 5.92
CA SER A 350 1.40 -5.63 5.29
C SER A 350 0.18 -4.69 5.29
N ALA A 351 0.29 -3.53 5.94
CA ALA A 351 -0.68 -2.44 5.88
C ALA A 351 -0.19 -1.38 4.87
N VAL A 352 -1.03 -1.05 3.92
CA VAL A 352 -0.67 -0.19 2.78
C VAL A 352 -1.70 0.93 2.63
N ALA A 353 -1.26 2.16 2.51
CA ALA A 353 -2.12 3.31 2.29
C ALA A 353 -2.85 3.22 0.93
N ALA A 354 -4.16 3.44 0.91
CA ALA A 354 -5.01 3.25 -0.26
C ALA A 354 -4.80 4.30 -1.37
N GLY A 355 -4.34 5.49 -1.01
CA GLY A 355 -4.20 6.65 -1.91
C GLY A 355 -5.05 7.85 -1.45
N ASN A 356 -4.76 9.04 -2.00
CA ASN A 356 -5.38 10.30 -1.59
C ASN A 356 -6.00 11.08 -2.76
N ASP A 357 -6.58 10.39 -3.76
CA ASP A 357 -6.97 10.98 -5.04
C ASP A 357 -8.49 11.00 -5.30
N TYR A 358 -9.32 10.70 -4.27
CA TYR A 358 -10.77 10.64 -4.50
C TYR A 358 -11.38 12.00 -4.87
N ASP A 359 -10.95 13.07 -4.23
CA ASP A 359 -11.44 14.44 -4.50
C ASP A 359 -11.07 14.93 -5.91
N VAL A 360 -10.01 14.37 -6.50
CA VAL A 360 -9.55 14.69 -7.86
C VAL A 360 -10.20 13.81 -8.91
N ALA A 361 -10.34 12.50 -8.68
CA ALA A 361 -10.72 11.53 -9.70
C ALA A 361 -11.87 10.57 -9.31
N GLY A 362 -12.35 10.60 -8.06
CA GLY A 362 -13.47 9.78 -7.59
C GLY A 362 -13.13 8.30 -7.40
N HIS A 363 -14.03 7.43 -7.84
CA HIS A 363 -13.82 5.99 -7.79
C HIS A 363 -12.75 5.52 -8.79
N GLY A 364 -12.13 4.36 -8.51
CA GLY A 364 -11.06 3.82 -9.33
C GLY A 364 -9.72 4.53 -9.09
N THR A 365 -9.47 4.97 -7.86
CA THR A 365 -8.27 5.71 -7.46
C THR A 365 -7.35 4.94 -6.52
N ILE A 366 -7.68 3.69 -6.18
CA ILE A 366 -6.76 2.81 -5.43
C ILE A 366 -5.53 2.54 -6.28
N GLY A 367 -4.35 2.88 -5.74
CA GLY A 367 -3.08 2.75 -6.44
C GLY A 367 -2.30 1.47 -6.12
N SER A 368 -1.13 1.33 -6.72
CA SER A 368 -0.09 0.38 -6.31
C SER A 368 0.71 0.95 -5.13
N PRO A 369 1.14 0.11 -4.14
CA PRO A 369 0.93 -1.32 -4.06
C PRO A 369 -0.30 -1.72 -3.21
N ALA A 370 -1.24 -0.81 -2.93
CA ALA A 370 -2.47 -1.11 -2.18
C ALA A 370 -3.39 -2.10 -2.94
N ASN A 371 -3.22 -2.24 -4.25
CA ASN A 371 -3.87 -3.24 -5.08
C ASN A 371 -3.34 -4.66 -4.89
N ALA A 372 -2.33 -4.88 -4.04
CA ALA A 372 -1.82 -6.23 -3.75
C ALA A 372 -2.91 -7.08 -3.07
N PRO A 373 -3.19 -8.32 -3.54
CA PRO A 373 -4.26 -9.17 -3.01
C PRO A 373 -4.10 -9.49 -1.52
N ASP A 374 -2.88 -9.85 -1.11
CA ASP A 374 -2.58 -10.39 0.22
C ASP A 374 -2.19 -9.30 1.25
N THR A 375 -2.36 -8.01 0.90
CA THR A 375 -2.14 -6.88 1.82
C THR A 375 -3.45 -6.33 2.37
N ILE A 376 -3.36 -5.50 3.41
CA ILE A 376 -4.48 -4.71 3.92
C ILE A 376 -4.36 -3.30 3.38
N ALA A 377 -5.18 -2.95 2.39
CA ALA A 377 -5.31 -1.59 1.86
C ALA A 377 -6.17 -0.74 2.78
N VAL A 378 -5.66 0.41 3.20
CA VAL A 378 -6.26 1.21 4.28
C VAL A 378 -6.75 2.56 3.76
N ALA A 379 -8.06 2.78 3.84
CA ALA A 379 -8.69 4.07 3.63
C ALA A 379 -8.58 4.96 4.89
N ALA A 380 -8.82 6.25 4.73
CA ALA A 380 -8.78 7.22 5.81
C ALA A 380 -10.18 7.66 6.24
N SER A 381 -10.44 7.68 7.56
CA SER A 381 -11.60 8.34 8.16
C SER A 381 -11.21 9.62 8.88
N SER A 382 -12.20 10.52 9.00
CA SER A 382 -12.20 11.67 9.88
C SER A 382 -12.90 11.32 11.18
N GLU A 383 -12.42 11.89 12.29
CA GLU A 383 -13.10 11.80 13.57
C GLU A 383 -13.97 13.02 13.82
N GLY A 384 -14.98 13.34 13.13
CA GLY A 384 -15.88 14.49 13.35
C GLY A 384 -15.51 15.40 14.53
N GLY A 385 -15.01 16.59 14.29
CA GLY A 385 -14.70 17.54 15.37
C GLY A 385 -15.98 18.16 15.86
N ASN A 386 -16.38 18.05 17.09
CA ASN A 386 -17.47 18.70 17.85
C ASN A 386 -18.56 17.76 18.39
N GLY A 387 -18.27 16.45 18.56
CA GLY A 387 -19.22 15.52 19.21
C GLY A 387 -20.27 14.92 18.28
N GLU A 388 -20.12 15.12 16.99
CA GLU A 388 -20.86 14.39 15.96
C GLU A 388 -20.26 12.97 15.79
N PRO A 389 -21.03 12.01 15.23
CA PRO A 389 -20.55 10.64 15.10
C PRO A 389 -19.24 10.63 14.33
N ALA A 390 -18.22 10.14 15.03
CA ALA A 390 -16.84 10.04 14.63
C ALA A 390 -16.72 8.95 13.65
N ASP A 391 -16.93 8.86 12.48
CA ASP A 391 -16.67 7.83 11.48
C ASP A 391 -17.14 8.31 10.11
N GLU A 392 -16.66 9.49 9.72
CA GLU A 392 -16.87 10.00 8.38
C GLU A 392 -15.69 9.61 7.49
N ILE A 393 -15.96 9.29 6.24
CA ILE A 393 -14.88 9.03 5.27
C ILE A 393 -14.13 10.33 4.96
N ALA A 394 -12.80 10.31 5.03
CA ALA A 394 -12.00 11.46 4.63
C ALA A 394 -12.21 11.78 3.14
N TYR A 395 -12.42 13.06 2.84
CA TYR A 395 -12.81 13.51 1.49
C TYR A 395 -11.82 13.11 0.39
N PHE A 396 -10.53 13.04 0.72
CA PHE A 396 -9.44 12.69 -0.19
C PHE A 396 -9.25 11.17 -0.36
N SER A 397 -9.74 10.35 0.61
CA SER A 397 -9.41 8.92 0.67
C SER A 397 -9.81 8.19 -0.61
N SER A 398 -8.85 7.59 -1.30
CA SER A 398 -9.07 6.85 -2.55
C SER A 398 -10.12 5.76 -2.41
N ALA A 399 -10.84 5.53 -3.49
CA ALA A 399 -11.97 4.60 -3.57
C ALA A 399 -11.78 3.59 -4.69
N GLY A 400 -12.21 2.36 -4.41
CA GLY A 400 -12.26 1.28 -5.37
C GLY A 400 -13.42 1.34 -6.37
N PRO A 401 -13.51 0.31 -7.20
CA PRO A 401 -12.56 -0.78 -7.35
C PRO A 401 -11.20 -0.30 -7.87
N THR A 402 -10.17 -1.15 -7.78
CA THR A 402 -8.91 -0.83 -8.46
C THR A 402 -9.12 -0.68 -9.97
N PRO A 403 -8.52 0.33 -10.63
CA PRO A 403 -8.91 0.69 -12.00
C PRO A 403 -8.52 -0.33 -13.08
N ILE A 404 -7.49 -1.14 -12.84
CA ILE A 404 -6.98 -2.12 -13.81
C ILE A 404 -7.33 -3.56 -13.38
N SER A 405 -6.99 -3.93 -12.16
CA SER A 405 -7.19 -5.31 -11.65
C SER A 405 -8.63 -5.58 -11.21
N LEU A 406 -9.46 -4.55 -11.03
CA LEU A 406 -10.87 -4.63 -10.65
C LEU A 406 -11.09 -5.38 -9.33
N LEU A 407 -10.14 -5.28 -8.41
CA LEU A 407 -10.27 -5.78 -7.05
C LEU A 407 -11.13 -4.82 -6.23
N LEU A 408 -11.89 -5.37 -5.31
CA LEU A 408 -12.55 -4.56 -4.29
C LEU A 408 -11.52 -4.19 -3.22
N LYS A 409 -11.18 -2.92 -3.19
CA LYS A 409 -10.30 -2.23 -2.25
C LYS A 409 -10.94 -0.85 -1.97
N PRO A 410 -10.65 -0.20 -0.82
CA PRO A 410 -9.78 -0.63 0.27
C PRO A 410 -10.34 -1.86 0.98
N ASP A 411 -9.55 -2.50 1.86
CA ASP A 411 -10.01 -3.61 2.69
C ASP A 411 -10.67 -3.09 3.98
N VAL A 412 -10.07 -2.05 4.58
CA VAL A 412 -10.54 -1.43 5.82
C VAL A 412 -10.34 0.09 5.80
N THR A 413 -10.97 0.75 6.76
CA THR A 413 -10.78 2.18 7.04
C THR A 413 -10.15 2.35 8.43
N ALA A 414 -9.32 3.40 8.61
CA ALA A 414 -8.75 3.78 9.90
C ALA A 414 -8.60 5.30 10.00
N PRO A 415 -8.42 5.89 11.20
CA PRO A 415 -8.24 7.32 11.36
C PRO A 415 -7.07 7.86 10.52
N GLY A 416 -7.32 8.85 9.66
CA GLY A 416 -6.33 9.39 8.74
C GLY A 416 -6.43 10.89 8.51
N GLU A 417 -7.39 11.58 9.14
CA GLU A 417 -7.52 13.03 9.06
C GLU A 417 -7.20 13.67 10.42
N SER A 418 -6.44 14.77 10.39
CA SER A 418 -6.02 15.55 11.57
C SER A 418 -5.24 14.76 12.63
N VAL A 419 -4.38 13.86 12.21
CA VAL A 419 -3.61 12.98 13.10
C VAL A 419 -2.35 13.68 13.60
N LEU A 420 -2.26 13.92 14.91
CA LEU A 420 -1.06 14.45 15.56
C LEU A 420 -0.03 13.34 15.77
N SER A 421 1.20 13.52 15.30
CA SER A 421 2.30 12.60 15.61
C SER A 421 3.66 13.29 15.61
N SER A 422 4.73 12.52 15.83
CA SER A 422 6.11 12.99 15.91
C SER A 422 6.67 13.37 14.55
N ILE A 423 7.45 14.45 14.53
CA ILE A 423 8.35 14.83 13.43
C ILE A 423 9.76 15.04 13.99
N PRO A 424 10.83 15.03 13.17
CA PRO A 424 12.20 15.14 13.64
C PRO A 424 12.47 16.28 14.64
N ASN A 425 13.58 16.15 15.37
CA ASN A 425 14.05 17.14 16.35
C ASN A 425 13.08 17.38 17.54
N GLY A 426 12.34 16.35 17.95
CA GLY A 426 11.37 16.44 19.06
C GLY A 426 10.11 17.24 18.71
N GLY A 427 9.88 17.51 17.43
CA GLY A 427 8.72 18.22 16.91
C GLY A 427 7.46 17.36 16.87
N TRP A 428 6.32 18.04 16.70
CA TRP A 428 5.00 17.43 16.58
C TRP A 428 4.18 18.18 15.53
N ASP A 429 3.52 17.45 14.66
CA ASP A 429 2.66 18.07 13.64
C ASP A 429 1.39 17.24 13.42
N VAL A 430 0.39 17.87 12.78
CA VAL A 430 -0.94 17.30 12.49
C VAL A 430 -1.07 17.15 10.98
N TRP A 431 -1.25 15.92 10.53
CA TRP A 431 -1.29 15.60 9.11
C TRP A 431 -2.53 14.79 8.73
N ASP A 432 -2.89 14.93 7.45
CA ASP A 432 -3.97 14.21 6.79
C ASP A 432 -3.39 13.24 5.76
N GLY A 433 -4.02 12.09 5.58
CA GLY A 433 -3.63 11.12 4.55
C GLY A 433 -3.97 9.68 4.91
N THR A 434 -4.14 8.85 3.91
CA THR A 434 -4.14 7.38 4.09
C THR A 434 -2.80 6.88 4.61
N SER A 435 -1.73 7.68 4.46
CA SER A 435 -0.43 7.49 5.14
C SER A 435 -0.53 7.52 6.66
N MET A 436 -1.49 8.23 7.24
CA MET A 436 -1.73 8.27 8.68
C MET A 436 -2.68 7.14 9.10
N ALA A 437 -3.55 6.68 8.20
CA ALA A 437 -4.45 5.55 8.44
C ALA A 437 -3.71 4.19 8.45
N ALA A 438 -2.81 3.96 7.50
CA ALA A 438 -2.07 2.70 7.38
C ALA A 438 -1.31 2.29 8.67
N PRO A 439 -0.57 3.17 9.36
CA PRO A 439 0.12 2.81 10.59
C PRO A 439 -0.82 2.49 11.77
N HIS A 440 -2.06 2.99 11.80
CA HIS A 440 -3.07 2.51 12.75
C HIS A 440 -3.33 1.01 12.55
N VAL A 441 -3.50 0.58 11.29
CA VAL A 441 -3.71 -0.83 10.94
C VAL A 441 -2.46 -1.66 11.17
N ALA A 442 -1.25 -1.12 10.91
CA ALA A 442 -0.01 -1.82 11.23
C ALA A 442 0.15 -2.07 12.74
N GLY A 443 -0.17 -1.08 13.57
CA GLY A 443 -0.23 -1.23 15.02
C GLY A 443 -1.31 -2.23 15.45
N ALA A 444 -2.51 -2.15 14.87
CA ALA A 444 -3.62 -3.07 15.10
C ALA A 444 -3.25 -4.51 14.80
N ALA A 445 -2.65 -4.77 13.64
CA ALA A 445 -2.15 -6.09 13.27
C ALA A 445 -1.12 -6.62 14.28
N ALA A 446 -0.19 -5.77 14.75
CA ALA A 446 0.78 -6.17 15.77
C ALA A 446 0.11 -6.56 17.09
N LEU A 447 -0.96 -5.87 17.50
CA LEU A 447 -1.73 -6.23 18.69
C LEU A 447 -2.43 -7.58 18.54
N LEU A 448 -3.15 -7.79 17.43
CA LEU A 448 -3.85 -9.05 17.15
C LEU A 448 -2.86 -10.22 17.05
N MET A 449 -1.76 -10.06 16.33
CA MET A 449 -0.73 -11.09 16.20
C MET A 449 -0.05 -11.45 17.53
N GLN A 450 0.10 -10.50 18.45
CA GLN A 450 0.58 -10.78 19.80
C GLN A 450 -0.42 -11.62 20.59
N ARG A 451 -1.71 -11.29 20.49
CA ARG A 451 -2.78 -11.95 21.23
C ARG A 451 -3.13 -13.31 20.64
N HIS A 452 -3.01 -13.44 19.32
CA HIS A 452 -3.33 -14.65 18.55
C HIS A 452 -2.11 -15.15 17.74
N PRO A 453 -1.11 -15.77 18.41
CA PRO A 453 0.14 -16.16 17.75
C PRO A 453 0.00 -17.20 16.64
N THR A 454 -1.15 -17.82 16.50
CA THR A 454 -1.44 -18.84 15.47
C THR A 454 -2.16 -18.29 14.24
N TRP A 455 -2.66 -17.07 14.29
CA TRP A 455 -3.40 -16.49 13.16
C TRP A 455 -2.47 -16.23 11.98
N THR A 456 -2.97 -16.48 10.79
CA THR A 456 -2.28 -16.15 9.55
C THR A 456 -2.52 -14.67 9.16
N PRO A 457 -1.75 -14.11 8.22
CA PRO A 457 -2.04 -12.77 7.69
C PRO A 457 -3.47 -12.63 7.14
N GLU A 458 -3.97 -13.66 6.47
CA GLU A 458 -5.32 -13.71 5.93
C GLU A 458 -6.38 -13.70 7.05
N GLN A 459 -6.12 -14.39 8.17
CA GLN A 459 -7.00 -14.39 9.34
C GLN A 459 -7.00 -13.04 10.06
N VAL A 460 -5.84 -12.39 10.19
CA VAL A 460 -5.75 -11.02 10.73
C VAL A 460 -6.52 -10.04 9.83
N LYS A 461 -6.38 -10.16 8.51
CA LYS A 461 -7.13 -9.36 7.55
C LYS A 461 -8.64 -9.62 7.67
N SER A 462 -9.05 -10.89 7.69
CA SER A 462 -10.45 -11.27 7.83
C SER A 462 -11.07 -10.75 9.13
N ALA A 463 -10.36 -10.82 10.25
CA ALA A 463 -10.82 -10.29 11.52
C ALA A 463 -11.07 -8.78 11.45
N LEU A 464 -10.10 -8.00 10.93
CA LEU A 464 -10.22 -6.55 10.82
C LEU A 464 -11.31 -6.12 9.82
N GLU A 465 -11.42 -6.82 8.68
CA GLU A 465 -12.35 -6.45 7.61
C GLU A 465 -13.80 -6.83 7.95
N SER A 466 -14.03 -8.00 8.55
CA SER A 466 -15.39 -8.48 8.81
C SER A 466 -16.08 -7.86 10.03
N THR A 467 -15.31 -7.20 10.91
CA THR A 467 -15.79 -6.64 12.19
C THR A 467 -15.76 -5.12 12.23
N GLY A 468 -15.45 -4.46 11.13
CA GLY A 468 -15.35 -3.00 11.06
C GLY A 468 -16.70 -2.30 11.27
N ASP A 469 -16.65 -1.12 11.88
CA ASP A 469 -17.79 -0.23 12.05
C ASP A 469 -18.12 0.52 10.75
N PRO A 470 -19.39 0.76 10.43
CA PRO A 470 -19.79 1.54 9.26
C PRO A 470 -19.19 2.95 9.25
N VAL A 471 -18.73 3.38 8.09
CA VAL A 471 -18.22 4.74 7.85
C VAL A 471 -19.25 5.54 7.05
N HIS A 472 -19.42 6.82 7.37
CA HIS A 472 -20.51 7.62 6.83
C HIS A 472 -20.03 8.68 5.84
N VAL A 473 -20.94 9.11 5.00
CA VAL A 473 -20.74 10.29 4.14
C VAL A 473 -20.72 11.54 5.04
N VAL A 474 -19.74 12.41 4.83
CA VAL A 474 -19.51 13.63 5.61
C VAL A 474 -20.81 14.40 5.88
N GLY A 475 -21.08 14.70 7.14
CA GLY A 475 -22.27 15.45 7.58
C GLY A 475 -23.59 14.68 7.48
N THR A 476 -23.56 13.35 7.30
CA THR A 476 -24.76 12.52 7.19
C THR A 476 -24.65 11.23 8.03
N HIS A 477 -25.77 10.52 8.18
CA HIS A 477 -25.79 9.16 8.74
C HIS A 477 -25.85 8.07 7.63
N THR A 478 -25.59 8.45 6.38
CA THR A 478 -25.58 7.50 5.25
C THR A 478 -24.25 6.81 5.20
N GLU A 479 -24.24 5.50 5.35
CA GLU A 479 -23.03 4.66 5.18
C GLU A 479 -22.49 4.83 3.76
N VAL A 480 -21.17 4.96 3.63
CA VAL A 480 -20.52 4.99 2.31
C VAL A 480 -20.53 3.58 1.69
N THR A 481 -20.28 3.50 0.39
CA THR A 481 -20.26 2.20 -0.29
C THR A 481 -19.06 1.35 0.15
N ALA A 482 -19.22 0.03 0.12
CA ALA A 482 -18.15 -0.94 0.41
C ALA A 482 -16.87 -0.67 -0.41
N SER A 483 -17.00 -0.13 -1.64
CA SER A 483 -15.85 0.28 -2.46
C SER A 483 -15.12 1.52 -1.95
N ARG A 484 -15.63 2.22 -0.92
CA ARG A 484 -14.96 3.36 -0.26
C ARG A 484 -14.43 3.04 1.14
N GLU A 485 -15.13 2.18 1.88
CA GLU A 485 -14.79 1.87 3.26
C GLU A 485 -14.16 0.48 3.47
N GLY A 486 -14.28 -0.44 2.48
CA GLY A 486 -13.98 -1.86 2.71
C GLY A 486 -14.99 -2.48 3.67
N GLY A 487 -14.48 -3.17 4.69
CA GLY A 487 -15.29 -3.69 5.79
C GLY A 487 -15.78 -2.63 6.78
N GLY A 488 -15.24 -1.41 6.70
CA GLY A 488 -15.52 -0.30 7.61
C GLY A 488 -14.30 0.13 8.44
N ARG A 489 -14.50 1.05 9.39
CA ARG A 489 -13.44 1.45 10.33
C ARG A 489 -13.12 0.30 11.28
N ILE A 490 -11.83 -0.01 11.41
CA ILE A 490 -11.39 -1.11 12.28
C ILE A 490 -11.87 -0.93 13.73
N ASP A 491 -12.43 -1.99 14.31
CA ASP A 491 -12.74 -2.12 15.73
C ASP A 491 -11.93 -3.28 16.31
N LEU A 492 -10.94 -2.97 17.12
CA LEU A 492 -10.03 -3.97 17.69
C LEU A 492 -10.66 -4.81 18.80
N VAL A 493 -11.74 -4.35 19.42
CA VAL A 493 -12.45 -5.16 20.41
C VAL A 493 -13.18 -6.31 19.72
N GLN A 494 -13.85 -6.02 18.62
CA GLN A 494 -14.52 -7.05 17.82
C GLN A 494 -13.53 -7.91 17.01
N ALA A 495 -12.47 -7.30 16.48
CA ALA A 495 -11.44 -8.02 15.71
C ALA A 495 -10.61 -8.98 16.59
N ASP A 496 -10.51 -8.73 17.91
CA ASP A 496 -9.85 -9.63 18.86
C ASP A 496 -10.68 -10.90 19.15
N ASP A 497 -12.01 -10.83 18.96
CA ASP A 497 -12.93 -11.96 19.06
C ASP A 497 -13.90 -11.99 17.87
N PRO A 498 -13.40 -12.28 16.64
CA PRO A 498 -14.20 -12.16 15.44
C PRO A 498 -15.24 -13.28 15.28
N LEU A 499 -15.18 -14.33 16.09
CA LEU A 499 -16.03 -15.52 16.12
C LEU A 499 -15.95 -16.39 14.86
N LEU A 500 -15.71 -15.82 13.70
CA LEU A 500 -15.44 -16.53 12.44
C LEU A 500 -14.44 -15.76 11.56
N PHE A 501 -13.82 -16.49 10.64
CA PHE A 501 -13.05 -15.94 9.53
C PHE A 501 -13.72 -16.26 8.20
N THR A 502 -13.46 -15.43 7.21
CA THR A 502 -13.90 -15.62 5.82
C THR A 502 -12.72 -15.60 4.85
N ASP A 503 -12.78 -16.47 3.84
CA ASP A 503 -11.81 -16.53 2.75
C ASP A 503 -12.55 -16.78 1.41
N PRO A 504 -12.46 -15.86 0.44
CA PRO A 504 -11.82 -14.55 0.52
C PRO A 504 -12.53 -13.58 1.49
N THR A 505 -11.85 -12.50 1.87
CA THR A 505 -12.43 -11.48 2.79
C THR A 505 -13.41 -10.54 2.09
N SER A 506 -13.36 -10.46 0.76
CA SER A 506 -14.29 -9.69 -0.08
C SER A 506 -14.63 -10.44 -1.37
N LEU A 507 -15.74 -10.08 -2.02
CA LEU A 507 -16.20 -10.71 -3.26
C LEU A 507 -16.27 -9.70 -4.40
N THR A 508 -15.52 -9.91 -5.46
CA THR A 508 -15.63 -9.12 -6.69
C THR A 508 -15.91 -10.00 -7.90
N TRP A 509 -16.88 -9.59 -8.74
CA TRP A 509 -17.09 -10.20 -10.06
C TRP A 509 -16.52 -9.34 -11.19
N GLY A 510 -15.92 -8.18 -10.87
CA GLY A 510 -15.38 -7.26 -11.87
C GLY A 510 -16.45 -6.72 -12.82
N LEU A 511 -16.13 -6.64 -14.11
CA LEU A 511 -17.06 -6.24 -15.15
C LEU A 511 -17.89 -7.43 -15.62
N VAL A 512 -19.20 -7.37 -15.43
CA VAL A 512 -20.13 -8.41 -15.86
C VAL A 512 -21.07 -7.91 -16.95
N ARG A 513 -21.44 -8.77 -17.89
CA ARG A 513 -22.33 -8.42 -19.01
C ARG A 513 -23.76 -8.88 -18.73
N ARG A 514 -24.70 -8.29 -19.47
CA ARG A 514 -26.09 -8.76 -19.52
C ARG A 514 -26.16 -10.26 -19.85
N GLY A 515 -26.95 -11.00 -19.11
CA GLY A 515 -27.06 -12.47 -19.21
C GLY A 515 -25.99 -13.24 -18.46
N PHE A 516 -25.10 -12.56 -17.72
CA PHE A 516 -24.09 -13.22 -16.88
C PHE A 516 -24.75 -14.05 -15.77
N ALA A 517 -24.17 -15.22 -15.49
CA ALA A 517 -24.46 -16.02 -14.33
C ALA A 517 -23.15 -16.64 -13.82
N GLY A 518 -22.85 -16.45 -12.54
CA GLY A 518 -21.63 -16.98 -11.95
C GLY A 518 -21.75 -17.05 -10.44
N THR A 519 -21.01 -17.98 -9.81
CA THR A 519 -20.98 -18.17 -8.37
C THR A 519 -19.57 -17.96 -7.85
N LYS A 520 -19.44 -17.22 -6.77
CA LYS A 520 -18.23 -17.13 -5.95
C LYS A 520 -18.44 -17.92 -4.66
N HIS A 521 -17.37 -18.45 -4.14
CA HIS A 521 -17.40 -19.25 -2.92
C HIS A 521 -16.68 -18.49 -1.80
N LEU A 522 -17.29 -18.52 -0.62
CA LEU A 522 -16.79 -17.94 0.61
C LEU A 522 -16.59 -19.12 1.60
N LEU A 523 -15.34 -19.44 1.92
CA LEU A 523 -15.05 -20.37 3.01
C LEU A 523 -15.27 -19.63 4.33
N VAL A 524 -16.07 -20.20 5.22
CA VAL A 524 -16.26 -19.71 6.59
C VAL A 524 -15.57 -20.67 7.54
N SER A 525 -14.71 -20.18 8.41
CA SER A 525 -14.00 -20.99 9.40
C SER A 525 -14.22 -20.45 10.80
N ASP A 526 -14.12 -21.32 11.81
CA ASP A 526 -14.28 -20.94 13.21
C ASP A 526 -13.10 -20.10 13.70
N ALA A 527 -13.41 -19.04 14.44
CA ALA A 527 -12.44 -18.18 15.10
C ALA A 527 -12.73 -18.02 16.61
N GLY A 528 -13.36 -19.02 17.21
CA GLY A 528 -13.77 -19.01 18.62
C GLY A 528 -15.27 -19.00 18.84
N GLY A 529 -16.07 -18.76 17.78
CA GLY A 529 -17.54 -18.75 17.87
C GLY A 529 -18.20 -20.12 17.96
N GLY A 530 -17.44 -21.20 17.69
CA GLY A 530 -17.95 -22.57 17.71
C GLY A 530 -18.71 -22.99 16.45
N PRO A 531 -19.28 -24.21 16.44
CA PRO A 531 -19.80 -24.84 15.24
C PRO A 531 -21.24 -24.45 14.88
N ASP A 532 -21.89 -23.60 15.65
CA ASP A 532 -23.29 -23.25 15.40
C ASP A 532 -23.46 -22.44 14.10
N PRO A 533 -24.59 -22.65 13.39
CA PRO A 533 -24.81 -22.01 12.10
C PRO A 533 -25.07 -20.49 12.21
N TRP A 534 -24.60 -19.75 11.23
CA TRP A 534 -24.84 -18.33 11.05
C TRP A 534 -25.91 -18.10 9.98
N SER A 535 -26.84 -17.18 10.22
CA SER A 535 -27.82 -16.73 9.22
C SER A 535 -27.11 -15.93 8.13
N VAL A 536 -27.53 -16.12 6.88
CA VAL A 536 -26.95 -15.44 5.71
C VAL A 536 -27.97 -14.52 5.08
N SER A 537 -27.60 -13.25 4.89
CA SER A 537 -28.39 -12.28 4.12
C SER A 537 -27.51 -11.43 3.22
N ILE A 538 -28.12 -10.73 2.26
CA ILE A 538 -27.44 -9.78 1.38
C ILE A 538 -27.98 -8.39 1.69
N ALA A 539 -27.09 -7.46 2.03
CA ALA A 539 -27.39 -6.05 2.19
C ALA A 539 -26.82 -5.29 0.97
N GLU A 540 -27.70 -4.93 0.05
CA GLU A 540 -27.35 -4.15 -1.13
C GLU A 540 -27.34 -2.65 -0.76
N GLN A 541 -26.19 -1.98 -0.86
CA GLN A 541 -26.08 -0.50 -0.73
C GLN A 541 -26.44 0.17 -2.07
N SER A 542 -26.05 -0.45 -3.17
CA SER A 542 -26.46 -0.06 -4.52
C SER A 542 -26.55 -1.30 -5.40
N ALA A 543 -27.54 -1.34 -6.28
CA ALA A 543 -27.65 -2.40 -7.28
C ALA A 543 -28.38 -1.92 -8.54
N PRO A 544 -27.85 -2.16 -9.74
CA PRO A 544 -28.55 -1.88 -10.99
C PRO A 544 -29.82 -2.74 -11.10
N THR A 545 -30.89 -2.16 -11.66
CA THR A 545 -32.11 -2.92 -11.96
C THR A 545 -31.81 -4.14 -12.85
N GLY A 546 -32.33 -5.31 -12.47
CA GLY A 546 -32.16 -6.55 -13.24
C GLY A 546 -30.95 -7.39 -12.80
N VAL A 547 -30.34 -7.09 -11.66
CA VAL A 547 -29.34 -7.96 -11.00
C VAL A 547 -29.97 -8.68 -9.82
N ARG A 548 -29.40 -9.84 -9.45
CA ARG A 548 -29.79 -10.59 -8.26
C ARG A 548 -28.61 -11.35 -7.73
N LEU A 549 -28.30 -11.12 -6.46
CA LEU A 549 -27.42 -11.95 -5.65
C LEU A 549 -28.24 -12.93 -4.83
N THR A 550 -27.77 -14.18 -4.73
CA THR A 550 -28.48 -15.21 -3.98
C THR A 550 -27.45 -16.13 -3.30
N PRO A 551 -27.51 -16.28 -1.97
CA PRO A 551 -26.70 -17.27 -1.29
C PRO A 551 -27.22 -18.70 -1.59
N SER A 552 -26.32 -19.68 -1.57
CA SER A 552 -26.65 -21.09 -1.80
C SER A 552 -27.45 -21.71 -0.64
N SER A 553 -27.41 -21.08 0.53
CA SER A 553 -28.15 -21.46 1.73
C SER A 553 -28.51 -20.22 2.54
N ALA A 554 -29.58 -20.27 3.30
CA ALA A 554 -29.95 -19.23 4.28
C ALA A 554 -29.09 -19.26 5.56
N THR A 555 -28.30 -20.32 5.75
CA THR A 555 -27.37 -20.48 6.87
C THR A 555 -26.05 -21.05 6.38
N VAL A 556 -24.96 -20.76 7.10
CA VAL A 556 -23.63 -21.36 6.89
C VAL A 556 -23.05 -21.78 8.23
N THR A 557 -22.40 -22.95 8.25
CA THR A 557 -21.72 -23.49 9.43
C THR A 557 -20.23 -23.32 9.27
N PRO A 558 -19.47 -22.85 10.29
CA PRO A 558 -18.01 -22.80 10.24
C PRO A 558 -17.40 -24.14 9.80
N GLY A 559 -16.38 -24.10 8.96
CA GLY A 559 -15.78 -25.26 8.28
C GLY A 559 -16.42 -25.59 6.93
N THR A 560 -17.42 -24.83 6.47
CA THR A 560 -18.10 -25.06 5.19
C THR A 560 -17.95 -23.88 4.22
N SER A 561 -18.24 -24.13 2.94
CA SER A 561 -18.20 -23.11 1.89
C SER A 561 -19.61 -22.65 1.54
N LEU A 562 -19.82 -21.33 1.51
CA LEU A 562 -21.04 -20.67 1.09
C LEU A 562 -20.90 -20.18 -0.35
N GLY A 563 -21.78 -20.61 -1.25
CA GLY A 563 -21.85 -20.09 -2.61
C GLY A 563 -22.70 -18.82 -2.68
N ILE A 564 -22.17 -17.76 -3.28
CA ILE A 564 -22.92 -16.53 -3.61
C ILE A 564 -23.05 -16.44 -5.12
N SER A 565 -24.27 -16.62 -5.62
CA SER A 565 -24.58 -16.63 -7.05
C SER A 565 -25.05 -15.27 -7.51
N LEU A 566 -24.40 -14.71 -8.54
CA LEU A 566 -24.82 -13.51 -9.24
C LEU A 566 -25.55 -13.89 -10.55
N ARG A 567 -26.72 -13.31 -10.78
CA ARG A 567 -27.45 -13.35 -12.06
C ARG A 567 -27.75 -11.96 -12.55
N VAL A 568 -27.39 -11.68 -13.81
CA VAL A 568 -27.61 -10.42 -14.50
C VAL A 568 -28.60 -10.66 -15.64
N ALA A 569 -29.78 -10.05 -15.56
CA ALA A 569 -30.81 -10.20 -16.60
C ALA A 569 -30.32 -9.60 -17.93
N ARG A 570 -30.88 -10.07 -19.04
CA ARG A 570 -30.62 -9.50 -20.38
C ARG A 570 -31.10 -8.04 -20.51
N SER A 571 -32.05 -7.63 -19.65
CA SER A 571 -32.59 -6.27 -19.56
C SER A 571 -31.90 -5.41 -18.49
N ALA A 572 -30.88 -5.92 -17.81
CA ALA A 572 -30.23 -5.20 -16.71
C ALA A 572 -29.71 -3.82 -17.15
N VAL A 573 -29.80 -2.86 -16.25
CA VAL A 573 -29.26 -1.51 -16.42
C VAL A 573 -27.77 -1.51 -16.13
N GLN A 574 -27.01 -0.66 -16.81
CA GLN A 574 -25.60 -0.44 -16.52
C GLN A 574 -25.44 0.25 -15.15
N GLY A 575 -24.43 -0.15 -14.37
CA GLY A 575 -24.10 0.51 -13.10
C GLY A 575 -23.33 -0.39 -12.15
N ASP A 576 -22.91 0.20 -11.04
CA ASP A 576 -22.19 -0.47 -9.96
C ASP A 576 -23.15 -1.09 -8.94
N ALA A 577 -22.81 -2.27 -8.48
CA ALA A 577 -23.42 -2.90 -7.32
C ALA A 577 -22.39 -2.96 -6.18
N ASN A 578 -22.79 -2.48 -5.03
CA ASN A 578 -22.03 -2.51 -3.78
C ASN A 578 -22.88 -3.04 -2.65
N GLY A 579 -22.27 -3.65 -1.66
CA GLY A 579 -22.96 -4.09 -0.44
C GLY A 579 -22.18 -5.14 0.31
N PHE A 580 -22.89 -5.86 1.17
CA PHE A 580 -22.31 -6.84 2.06
C PHE A 580 -23.09 -8.17 2.03
N VAL A 581 -22.37 -9.27 2.08
CA VAL A 581 -22.91 -10.52 2.58
C VAL A 581 -22.82 -10.46 4.10
N LEU A 582 -23.95 -10.53 4.79
CA LEU A 582 -24.03 -10.48 6.24
C LEU A 582 -24.16 -11.89 6.79
N LEU A 583 -23.31 -12.23 7.75
CA LEU A 583 -23.36 -13.45 8.54
C LEU A 583 -23.74 -13.06 9.96
N SER A 584 -24.93 -13.45 10.44
CA SER A 584 -25.48 -12.98 11.71
C SER A 584 -25.86 -14.13 12.63
N ARG A 585 -25.53 -14.01 13.92
CA ARG A 585 -25.87 -14.96 14.99
C ARG A 585 -25.85 -14.26 16.36
N ASP A 586 -26.88 -14.48 17.17
CA ASP A 586 -26.96 -14.03 18.57
C ASP A 586 -26.71 -12.52 18.78
N GLY A 587 -27.12 -11.69 17.81
CA GLY A 587 -26.91 -10.23 17.84
C GLY A 587 -25.59 -9.77 17.22
N GLU A 588 -24.67 -10.69 16.96
CA GLU A 588 -23.41 -10.43 16.26
C GLU A 588 -23.60 -10.47 14.75
N THR A 589 -22.88 -9.63 14.02
CA THR A 589 -22.87 -9.60 12.55
C THR A 589 -21.45 -9.45 12.03
N ARG A 590 -21.12 -10.27 11.03
CA ARG A 590 -19.87 -10.16 10.26
C ARG A 590 -20.20 -9.77 8.84
N ARG A 591 -19.42 -8.87 8.28
CA ARG A 591 -19.68 -8.21 7.00
C ARG A 591 -18.63 -8.65 5.99
N VAL A 592 -19.06 -9.14 4.83
CA VAL A 592 -18.17 -9.47 3.71
C VAL A 592 -18.53 -8.56 2.54
N PRO A 593 -17.71 -7.56 2.22
CA PRO A 593 -18.01 -6.61 1.16
C PRO A 593 -18.03 -7.26 -0.22
N PHE A 594 -18.91 -6.76 -1.11
CA PHE A 594 -18.92 -7.19 -2.50
C PHE A 594 -19.04 -6.02 -3.46
N TRP A 595 -18.48 -6.24 -4.68
CA TRP A 595 -18.61 -5.30 -5.79
C TRP A 595 -18.64 -6.01 -7.15
N PHE A 596 -19.38 -5.43 -8.08
CA PHE A 596 -19.31 -5.69 -9.51
C PHE A 596 -19.89 -4.51 -10.30
N HIS A 597 -19.54 -4.40 -11.60
CA HIS A 597 -20.13 -3.44 -12.51
C HIS A 597 -20.85 -4.16 -13.64
N VAL A 598 -22.13 -3.82 -13.87
CA VAL A 598 -22.87 -4.28 -15.05
C VAL A 598 -22.48 -3.44 -16.24
N GLU A 599 -21.71 -4.02 -17.14
CA GLU A 599 -21.30 -3.39 -18.39
C GLU A 599 -22.35 -3.62 -19.48
N VAL A 600 -22.75 -2.53 -20.13
CA VAL A 600 -23.53 -2.60 -21.37
C VAL A 600 -22.62 -2.16 -22.51
N PRO A 601 -22.08 -3.12 -23.31
CA PRO A 601 -21.20 -2.78 -24.41
C PRO A 601 -21.89 -1.84 -25.38
N ARG A 602 -21.44 -0.60 -25.47
CA ARG A 602 -21.96 0.37 -26.45
C ARG A 602 -21.38 0.12 -27.84
N LEU A 603 -20.18 -0.43 -27.91
CA LEU A 603 -19.45 -0.72 -29.14
C LEU A 603 -20.12 -1.77 -30.05
N GLY A 604 -21.09 -2.55 -29.56
CA GLY A 604 -21.86 -3.48 -30.41
C GLY A 604 -22.86 -2.82 -31.36
N ARG A 605 -23.09 -1.51 -31.20
CA ARG A 605 -23.98 -0.71 -32.08
C ARG A 605 -23.21 0.27 -32.96
N ASP A 606 -21.95 0.51 -32.68
CA ASP A 606 -21.09 1.44 -33.41
C ASP A 606 -20.22 0.66 -34.41
N ALA A 607 -19.88 1.31 -35.50
CA ALA A 607 -18.96 0.74 -36.48
C ALA A 607 -17.60 0.47 -35.79
N TYR A 608 -17.13 -0.76 -35.86
CA TYR A 608 -15.83 -1.13 -35.37
C TYR A 608 -14.95 -1.70 -36.48
N THR A 609 -13.64 -1.53 -36.34
CA THR A 609 -12.66 -2.11 -37.25
C THR A 609 -11.89 -3.19 -36.55
N THR A 610 -11.88 -4.41 -37.11
CA THR A 610 -10.99 -5.48 -36.63
C THR A 610 -9.60 -5.23 -37.16
N LEU A 611 -8.61 -5.11 -36.28
CA LEU A 611 -7.21 -4.91 -36.66
C LEU A 611 -6.58 -6.25 -37.03
N THR A 612 -6.34 -6.47 -38.32
CA THR A 612 -5.77 -7.72 -38.84
C THR A 612 -4.33 -7.58 -39.33
N HIS A 613 -3.84 -6.35 -39.52
CA HIS A 613 -2.49 -6.06 -40.01
C HIS A 613 -1.77 -5.09 -39.08
N PRO A 614 -0.44 -5.22 -38.93
CA PRO A 614 0.33 -4.21 -38.20
C PRO A 614 0.19 -2.82 -38.84
N GLY A 615 0.00 -1.79 -38.02
CA GLY A 615 -0.17 -0.43 -38.51
C GLY A 615 -0.46 0.58 -37.41
N VAL A 616 -0.65 1.83 -37.80
CA VAL A 616 -1.13 2.91 -36.93
C VAL A 616 -2.57 3.22 -37.29
N TYR A 617 -3.46 3.11 -36.32
CA TYR A 617 -4.89 3.34 -36.48
C TYR A 617 -5.30 4.57 -35.69
N ARG A 618 -6.15 5.40 -36.27
CA ARG A 618 -6.68 6.60 -35.62
C ARG A 618 -8.17 6.43 -35.37
N GLY A 619 -8.60 6.76 -34.16
CA GLY A 619 -9.98 6.87 -33.76
C GLY A 619 -10.32 8.32 -33.39
N ASP A 620 -11.60 8.65 -33.41
CA ASP A 620 -12.09 9.93 -32.89
C ASP A 620 -13.24 9.70 -31.90
N THR A 621 -13.63 10.75 -31.21
CA THR A 621 -14.69 10.74 -30.20
C THR A 621 -15.99 11.31 -30.70
N ALA A 622 -16.13 11.59 -32.02
CA ALA A 622 -17.31 12.21 -32.60
C ALA A 622 -18.58 11.35 -32.40
N HIS A 623 -18.44 10.03 -32.28
CA HIS A 623 -19.56 9.09 -32.14
C HIS A 623 -19.56 8.32 -30.83
N GLY A 624 -18.76 8.72 -29.84
CA GLY A 624 -18.71 8.09 -28.53
C GLY A 624 -17.38 8.31 -27.81
N PRO A 625 -17.28 7.91 -26.53
CA PRO A 625 -16.04 8.04 -25.80
C PRO A 625 -14.98 7.09 -26.36
N SER A 626 -13.85 7.64 -26.76
CA SER A 626 -12.64 6.88 -27.12
C SER A 626 -11.56 7.17 -26.07
N ARG A 627 -10.99 6.12 -25.49
CA ARG A 627 -9.84 6.25 -24.57
C ARG A 627 -8.53 6.43 -25.33
N VAL A 628 -8.52 6.18 -26.64
CA VAL A 628 -7.32 6.21 -27.47
C VAL A 628 -7.60 6.96 -28.76
N THR A 629 -6.91 8.07 -28.98
CA THR A 629 -6.99 8.85 -30.22
C THR A 629 -6.10 8.25 -31.33
N THR A 630 -5.07 7.51 -30.95
CA THR A 630 -4.17 6.82 -31.88
C THR A 630 -3.74 5.49 -31.26
N TYR A 631 -3.88 4.40 -32.01
CA TYR A 631 -3.47 3.07 -31.59
C TYR A 631 -2.53 2.43 -32.61
N ARG A 632 -1.47 1.80 -32.14
CA ARG A 632 -0.51 1.04 -32.97
C ARG A 632 -0.68 -0.46 -32.71
N TYR A 633 -0.94 -1.22 -33.74
CA TYR A 633 -1.08 -2.67 -33.65
C TYR A 633 0.02 -3.38 -34.47
N PRO A 634 0.68 -4.43 -33.94
CA PRO A 634 0.75 -4.76 -32.52
C PRO A 634 1.50 -3.66 -31.76
N ASP A 635 1.13 -3.47 -30.49
CA ASP A 635 1.87 -2.58 -29.62
C ASP A 635 3.27 -3.18 -29.40
N ARG A 636 4.27 -2.38 -29.71
CA ARG A 636 5.67 -2.79 -29.52
C ARG A 636 6.24 -2.23 -28.21
N GLY A 637 5.39 -2.05 -27.18
CA GLY A 637 5.74 -1.79 -25.79
C GLY A 637 6.89 -0.82 -25.53
#